data_fea0a4da9912222944fdd18727a95aed
#
_entry.id   fea0a4da9912222944fdd18727a95aed
#
_cell.length_a   1.000
_cell.length_b   1.000
_cell.length_c   1.000
_cell.angle_alpha   90.00
_cell.angle_beta   90.00
_cell.angle_gamma   90.00
#
_symmetry.space_group_name_H-M   'P 1'
#
loop_
_entity.id
_entity.type
_entity.pdbx_description
1 polymer ?
#
loop_
_entity_poly.entity_id
_entity_poly.type
_entity_poly.pdbx_seq_one_letter_code
_entity_poly.pdbx_strand_id
1 'polypeptide(L)'
;MKTKKNLTAYSIQDFSQCQYKTWLDYINPPNNFPKNIDPWLEIIRKIGLEHEENYLQKIKESKNVFEIDKNLNYSEKEKLTELAIKNGEDIIYQPYLKYKKFTGSPDFLIKKQDYYEPWDIKSSFKLKPENILQICHYSFILEKQYNNFSPTGKIILRDESVQNIEIDKYYDYFLNLNTRIENFISDSKIVPEASKCNLCNVCDYKLFCENNWKSKDHLNQVANIKKNQIDLLVNENINTLEKLSKLNIKKDIKGINKSSLDILVQQAKLQSNYRETNQLEHKIIFEEKKKINDQNKLIGFELLPNPSENDLFFDIEGYPMYFDTNSKTSGLEYLFGIYYKSFGNESFKKFLAINNNEEKIAFEKLIDFIYTHLKKYKNAHVYHYNSYEETALKKLSQKYEVKIKEVDFILREKKFIDLFKVVKDSVLLSVENYRLKTIEKFYNLDREEDISSGQDSLVAFENYLESGHQDILDEIILYNKQDCKSLIYLQSWLNDIKPKEIKYKELDEVVVSERSLEIINKEKEVEKIIDNLKDKDIELKPILSQLNFYNRKEQRAEWWSYFSNIQKNTEDLIEDNSCIGALSLLSKVEEGINNILEFKFPIQITKMKIGDNVLDQNGENSSSLVSIDYTNCIVKLKQNKNKEIPYSLTPSQPMNIKTIDNSVSDFIKDFNYPNSYPAIKDFLNRNNSRYKNNIDLSKNTSLEDITKRIKSLNNSYLVMQGPPGTGKTYASSRVILDLIKSNYRVAIVCHSHKAILNLIESIDNYSIEQNISFKGIYNPGNRKLHQEFKNIEIGSTNKLDLKEFQLVAGTAWALSNPKHRENSKKDKIFDFIFFDEAGQLSISKVIASSLSSKNIIMIGDHMQLPQPSLGIIEGESSLSPIEYLIKDKNTISDEKGIFLEKTFRMHSSICEFI
;
A
#
# COMPACT_ATOMS: atom_id res chain seq x y z
N MET A 1 24.24 0.42 -44.83
CA MET A 1 23.01 1.03 -44.22
C MET A 1 22.68 0.29 -42.94
N LYS A 2 22.85 0.89 -41.74
CA LYS A 2 22.37 0.29 -40.48
C LYS A 2 20.85 0.21 -40.59
N THR A 3 20.29 -1.00 -40.52
CA THR A 3 18.83 -1.22 -40.47
C THR A 3 18.28 -0.44 -39.30
N LYS A 4 17.40 0.54 -39.59
CA LYS A 4 16.73 1.32 -38.51
C LYS A 4 15.93 0.35 -37.67
N LYS A 5 16.29 0.19 -36.42
CA LYS A 5 15.60 -0.67 -35.44
C LYS A 5 14.19 -0.12 -35.18
N ASN A 6 13.18 -0.97 -35.16
CA ASN A 6 11.80 -0.56 -34.90
C ASN A 6 11.60 -0.15 -33.43
N LEU A 7 10.67 0.76 -33.19
CA LEU A 7 10.24 1.18 -31.88
C LEU A 7 9.15 0.25 -31.35
N THR A 8 9.44 -0.42 -30.27
CA THR A 8 8.49 -1.31 -29.57
C THR A 8 7.93 -0.64 -28.32
N ALA A 9 6.93 -1.21 -27.70
CA ALA A 9 6.43 -0.79 -26.39
C ALA A 9 7.56 -0.74 -25.35
N TYR A 10 8.46 -1.74 -25.37
CA TYR A 10 9.63 -1.76 -24.47
C TYR A 10 10.60 -0.60 -24.74
N SER A 11 10.76 -0.17 -25.99
CA SER A 11 11.62 0.98 -26.30
C SER A 11 11.13 2.27 -25.66
N ILE A 12 9.81 2.43 -25.56
CA ILE A 12 9.18 3.60 -24.94
C ILE A 12 9.33 3.53 -23.41
N GLN A 13 9.16 2.36 -22.83
CA GLN A 13 9.40 2.10 -21.42
C GLN A 13 10.87 2.39 -21.06
N ASP A 14 11.80 1.83 -21.82
CA ASP A 14 13.24 2.04 -21.64
C ASP A 14 13.61 3.52 -21.71
N PHE A 15 13.12 4.25 -22.73
CA PHE A 15 13.37 5.67 -22.89
C PHE A 15 12.86 6.49 -21.70
N SER A 16 11.71 6.13 -21.13
CA SER A 16 11.15 6.83 -19.97
C SER A 16 12.00 6.68 -18.71
N GLN A 17 12.73 5.58 -18.58
CA GLN A 17 13.57 5.26 -17.42
C GLN A 17 15.06 5.56 -17.66
N CYS A 18 15.58 5.26 -18.85
CA CYS A 18 17.00 5.40 -19.18
C CYS A 18 17.23 5.78 -20.66
N GLN A 19 17.42 7.05 -20.93
CA GLN A 19 17.72 7.54 -22.30
C GLN A 19 19.06 6.97 -22.81
N TYR A 20 20.03 6.69 -21.94
CA TYR A 20 21.30 6.09 -22.34
C TYR A 20 21.13 4.68 -22.92
N LYS A 21 20.24 3.85 -22.34
CA LYS A 21 19.89 2.53 -22.92
C LYS A 21 19.31 2.69 -24.32
N THR A 22 18.38 3.62 -24.50
CA THR A 22 17.82 3.92 -25.82
C THR A 22 18.88 4.40 -26.82
N TRP A 23 19.82 5.21 -26.37
CA TRP A 23 20.95 5.67 -27.20
C TRP A 23 21.83 4.49 -27.63
N LEU A 24 22.18 3.58 -26.72
CA LEU A 24 22.92 2.37 -27.04
C LEU A 24 22.15 1.47 -28.02
N ASP A 25 20.85 1.32 -27.82
CA ASP A 25 20.02 0.45 -28.67
C ASP A 25 19.84 0.97 -30.10
N TYR A 26 19.74 2.28 -30.30
CA TYR A 26 19.32 2.88 -31.57
C TYR A 26 20.37 3.72 -32.27
N ILE A 27 21.25 4.38 -31.55
CA ILE A 27 22.20 5.36 -32.13
C ILE A 27 23.60 4.78 -32.14
N ASN A 28 24.10 4.28 -31.04
CA ASN A 28 25.46 3.79 -30.86
C ASN A 28 25.54 2.43 -30.17
N PRO A 29 25.07 1.35 -30.82
CA PRO A 29 25.17 0.01 -30.24
C PRO A 29 26.66 -0.36 -30.06
N PRO A 30 27.06 -0.86 -28.87
CA PRO A 30 28.41 -1.26 -28.60
C PRO A 30 28.80 -2.47 -29.47
N ASN A 31 30.00 -2.44 -30.07
CA ASN A 31 30.57 -3.59 -30.79
C ASN A 31 30.98 -4.68 -29.79
N ASN A 32 30.67 -5.95 -30.12
CA ASN A 32 31.04 -7.13 -29.31
C ASN A 32 30.64 -7.06 -27.83
N PHE A 33 29.41 -6.62 -27.59
CA PHE A 33 28.85 -6.64 -26.25
C PHE A 33 28.41 -8.06 -25.87
N PRO A 34 29.06 -8.72 -24.89
CA PRO A 34 28.56 -9.98 -24.37
C PRO A 34 27.23 -9.70 -23.63
N LYS A 35 26.13 -10.20 -24.17
CA LYS A 35 24.88 -10.20 -23.41
C LYS A 35 25.12 -11.06 -22.18
N ASN A 36 25.15 -10.44 -21.02
CA ASN A 36 25.16 -11.16 -19.76
C ASN A 36 23.75 -11.72 -19.58
N ILE A 37 23.57 -13.01 -19.80
CA ILE A 37 22.31 -13.71 -19.53
C ILE A 37 22.26 -13.90 -18.03
N ASP A 38 21.55 -13.02 -17.36
CA ASP A 38 21.29 -13.13 -15.92
C ASP A 38 20.34 -14.31 -15.68
N PRO A 39 20.75 -15.37 -14.97
CA PRO A 39 19.91 -16.55 -14.71
C PRO A 39 18.56 -16.20 -14.09
N TRP A 40 18.52 -15.17 -13.25
CA TRP A 40 17.28 -14.70 -12.66
C TRP A 40 16.28 -14.15 -13.69
N LEU A 41 16.77 -13.46 -14.73
CA LEU A 41 15.92 -12.98 -15.81
C LEU A 41 15.34 -14.14 -16.65
N GLU A 42 16.07 -15.24 -16.78
CA GLU A 42 15.57 -16.45 -17.45
C GLU A 42 14.41 -17.07 -16.68
N ILE A 43 14.54 -17.16 -15.34
CA ILE A 43 13.46 -17.61 -14.45
C ILE A 43 12.22 -16.74 -14.62
N ILE A 44 12.36 -15.42 -14.56
CA ILE A 44 11.24 -14.48 -14.75
C ILE A 44 10.57 -14.66 -16.11
N ARG A 45 11.36 -14.88 -17.18
CA ARG A 45 10.83 -15.14 -18.52
C ARG A 45 10.06 -16.46 -18.59
N LYS A 46 10.60 -17.54 -18.03
CA LYS A 46 9.95 -18.85 -17.93
C LYS A 46 8.60 -18.73 -17.24
N ILE A 47 8.57 -18.13 -16.06
CA ILE A 47 7.34 -17.88 -15.31
C ILE A 47 6.32 -17.07 -16.12
N GLY A 48 6.78 -16.07 -16.86
CA GLY A 48 5.92 -15.26 -17.72
C GLY A 48 5.28 -16.05 -18.86
N LEU A 49 6.06 -16.90 -19.53
CA LEU A 49 5.58 -17.77 -20.60
C LEU A 49 4.59 -18.82 -20.09
N GLU A 50 4.86 -19.44 -18.95
CA GLU A 50 3.96 -20.40 -18.32
C GLU A 50 2.62 -19.75 -17.93
N HIS A 51 2.65 -18.54 -17.39
CA HIS A 51 1.44 -17.81 -17.05
C HIS A 51 0.62 -17.45 -18.28
N GLU A 52 1.25 -16.99 -19.35
CA GLU A 52 0.62 -16.69 -20.63
C GLU A 52 -0.06 -17.93 -21.24
N GLU A 53 0.65 -19.06 -21.26
CA GLU A 53 0.14 -20.35 -21.79
C GLU A 53 -1.08 -20.85 -20.99
N ASN A 54 -0.99 -20.82 -19.66
CA ASN A 54 -2.08 -21.23 -18.79
C ASN A 54 -3.33 -20.36 -19.02
N TYR A 55 -3.15 -19.05 -19.20
CA TYR A 55 -4.26 -18.15 -19.47
C TYR A 55 -4.86 -18.36 -20.88
N LEU A 56 -4.03 -18.67 -21.86
CA LEU A 56 -4.50 -19.05 -23.21
C LEU A 56 -5.38 -20.31 -23.16
N GLN A 57 -4.94 -21.36 -22.44
CA GLN A 57 -5.73 -22.60 -22.32
C GLN A 57 -7.08 -22.33 -21.68
N LYS A 58 -7.11 -21.51 -20.64
CA LYS A 58 -8.34 -21.10 -19.97
C LYS A 58 -9.33 -20.37 -20.88
N ILE A 59 -8.83 -19.49 -21.78
CA ILE A 59 -9.69 -18.84 -22.78
C ILE A 59 -10.23 -19.84 -23.78
N LYS A 60 -9.41 -20.79 -24.24
CA LYS A 60 -9.79 -21.82 -25.21
C LYS A 60 -10.89 -22.76 -24.70
N GLU A 61 -11.03 -22.97 -23.41
CA GLU A 61 -12.13 -23.76 -22.84
C GLU A 61 -13.51 -23.19 -23.14
N SER A 62 -13.61 -21.88 -23.34
CA SER A 62 -14.90 -21.18 -23.50
C SER A 62 -15.07 -20.43 -24.84
N LYS A 63 -13.97 -20.18 -25.56
CA LYS A 63 -13.98 -19.33 -26.76
C LYS A 63 -13.06 -19.84 -27.83
N ASN A 64 -13.42 -19.57 -29.11
CA ASN A 64 -12.55 -19.83 -30.22
C ASN A 64 -11.45 -18.75 -30.32
N VAL A 65 -10.19 -19.16 -30.49
CA VAL A 65 -9.03 -18.27 -30.56
C VAL A 65 -8.31 -18.48 -31.87
N PHE A 66 -8.10 -17.41 -32.61
CA PHE A 66 -7.25 -17.43 -33.81
C PHE A 66 -5.78 -17.25 -33.34
N GLU A 67 -4.99 -18.30 -33.48
CA GLU A 67 -3.62 -18.34 -33.03
C GLU A 67 -2.63 -18.05 -34.14
N ILE A 68 -1.70 -17.12 -33.90
CA ILE A 68 -0.58 -16.86 -34.81
C ILE A 68 0.67 -17.52 -34.20
N ASP A 69 1.27 -18.45 -34.98
CA ASP A 69 2.45 -19.19 -34.50
C ASP A 69 3.61 -18.24 -34.16
N LYS A 70 4.13 -18.39 -32.96
CA LYS A 70 5.27 -17.61 -32.43
C LYS A 70 6.55 -17.78 -33.30
N ASN A 71 6.70 -18.87 -34.05
CA ASN A 71 7.88 -19.18 -34.85
C ASN A 71 7.87 -18.56 -36.26
N LEU A 72 6.76 -18.01 -36.74
CA LEU A 72 6.68 -17.32 -37.99
C LEU A 72 7.51 -16.05 -38.02
N ASN A 73 8.01 -15.66 -39.20
CA ASN A 73 8.69 -14.38 -39.38
C ASN A 73 7.71 -13.20 -39.27
N TYR A 74 8.24 -12.01 -38.95
CA TYR A 74 7.40 -10.83 -38.74
C TYR A 74 6.50 -10.45 -39.91
N SER A 75 6.90 -10.68 -41.15
CA SER A 75 6.09 -10.38 -42.35
C SER A 75 4.90 -11.35 -42.48
N GLU A 76 5.09 -12.61 -42.09
CA GLU A 76 3.99 -13.60 -42.11
C GLU A 76 3.02 -13.31 -40.95
N LYS A 77 3.51 -12.99 -39.77
CA LYS A 77 2.67 -12.57 -38.62
C LYS A 77 1.83 -11.34 -38.95
N GLU A 78 2.44 -10.32 -39.58
CA GLU A 78 1.75 -9.10 -40.03
C GLU A 78 0.57 -9.43 -40.95
N LYS A 79 0.80 -10.27 -42.00
CA LYS A 79 -0.26 -10.70 -42.93
C LYS A 79 -1.37 -11.49 -42.25
N LEU A 80 -1.02 -12.41 -41.34
CA LEU A 80 -2.02 -13.21 -40.63
C LEU A 80 -2.85 -12.34 -39.67
N THR A 81 -2.20 -11.37 -39.00
CA THR A 81 -2.90 -10.40 -38.16
C THR A 81 -3.89 -9.55 -38.96
N GLU A 82 -3.47 -9.03 -40.14
CA GLU A 82 -4.36 -8.28 -41.04
C GLU A 82 -5.55 -9.12 -41.50
N LEU A 83 -5.30 -10.37 -41.87
CA LEU A 83 -6.35 -11.30 -42.28
C LEU A 83 -7.34 -11.57 -41.14
N ALA A 84 -6.87 -11.85 -39.96
CA ALA A 84 -7.70 -12.11 -38.79
C ALA A 84 -8.57 -10.90 -38.42
N ILE A 85 -7.99 -9.69 -38.43
CA ILE A 85 -8.74 -8.45 -38.18
C ILE A 85 -9.80 -8.23 -39.26
N LYS A 86 -9.43 -8.45 -40.54
CA LYS A 86 -10.36 -8.29 -41.66
C LYS A 86 -11.51 -9.30 -41.66
N ASN A 87 -11.22 -10.52 -41.24
CA ASN A 87 -12.24 -11.57 -41.07
C ASN A 87 -13.11 -11.33 -39.86
N GLY A 88 -12.68 -10.45 -38.97
CA GLY A 88 -13.40 -10.11 -37.73
C GLY A 88 -13.35 -11.22 -36.68
N GLU A 89 -12.21 -11.89 -36.57
CA GLU A 89 -11.99 -12.90 -35.53
C GLU A 89 -12.21 -12.33 -34.13
N ASP A 90 -12.91 -13.04 -33.25
CA ASP A 90 -13.28 -12.55 -31.95
C ASP A 90 -12.08 -12.39 -31.00
N ILE A 91 -11.13 -13.34 -31.10
CA ILE A 91 -9.92 -13.35 -30.30
C ILE A 91 -8.73 -13.71 -31.19
N ILE A 92 -7.71 -12.87 -31.21
CA ILE A 92 -6.46 -13.11 -31.91
C ILE A 92 -5.34 -13.21 -30.89
N TYR A 93 -4.63 -14.33 -30.82
CA TYR A 93 -3.51 -14.58 -29.94
C TYR A 93 -2.20 -14.33 -30.67
N GLN A 94 -1.25 -13.63 -30.01
CA GLN A 94 0.07 -13.25 -30.53
C GLN A 94 0.04 -12.48 -31.86
N PRO A 95 -0.86 -11.48 -32.01
CA PRO A 95 -0.89 -10.65 -33.19
C PRO A 95 0.38 -9.81 -33.32
N TYR A 96 0.75 -9.45 -34.55
CA TYR A 96 1.85 -8.52 -34.79
C TYR A 96 1.34 -7.26 -35.49
N LEU A 97 1.45 -6.14 -34.78
CA LEU A 97 1.02 -4.81 -35.18
C LEU A 97 2.21 -4.02 -35.68
N LYS A 98 2.03 -3.23 -36.77
CA LYS A 98 3.09 -2.39 -37.31
C LYS A 98 2.53 -1.16 -37.99
N TYR A 99 3.05 -0.01 -37.60
CA TYR A 99 2.79 1.25 -38.30
C TYR A 99 4.12 2.03 -38.46
N LYS A 100 4.58 2.16 -39.72
CA LYS A 100 5.90 2.75 -40.00
C LYS A 100 7.03 2.04 -39.24
N LYS A 101 7.64 2.75 -38.29
CA LYS A 101 8.70 2.21 -37.43
C LYS A 101 8.18 1.67 -36.06
N PHE A 102 6.91 1.85 -35.76
CA PHE A 102 6.30 1.36 -34.53
C PHE A 102 5.82 -0.06 -34.74
N THR A 103 6.20 -0.94 -33.82
CA THR A 103 5.80 -2.34 -33.85
C THR A 103 5.43 -2.83 -32.45
N GLY A 104 4.50 -3.78 -32.36
CA GLY A 104 4.09 -4.36 -31.11
C GLY A 104 3.35 -5.68 -31.28
N SER A 105 3.45 -6.54 -30.28
CA SER A 105 2.69 -7.79 -30.20
C SER A 105 2.03 -7.83 -28.83
N PRO A 106 0.76 -7.41 -28.71
CA PRO A 106 -0.01 -7.73 -27.51
C PRO A 106 -0.23 -9.24 -27.45
N ASP A 107 -0.44 -9.79 -26.24
CA ASP A 107 -0.71 -11.21 -26.11
C ASP A 107 -2.05 -11.57 -26.76
N PHE A 108 -3.05 -10.71 -26.60
CA PHE A 108 -4.35 -10.88 -27.27
C PHE A 108 -4.88 -9.57 -27.86
N LEU A 109 -5.64 -9.70 -28.96
CA LEU A 109 -6.59 -8.69 -29.40
C LEU A 109 -8.00 -9.26 -29.28
N ILE A 110 -8.84 -8.58 -28.54
CA ILE A 110 -10.23 -8.98 -28.31
C ILE A 110 -11.16 -8.06 -29.09
N LYS A 111 -11.97 -8.62 -29.99
CA LYS A 111 -12.94 -7.86 -30.77
C LYS A 111 -14.03 -7.30 -29.86
N LYS A 112 -14.28 -6.02 -29.97
CA LYS A 112 -15.44 -5.31 -29.44
C LYS A 112 -16.35 -4.93 -30.60
N GLN A 113 -17.45 -4.25 -30.35
CA GLN A 113 -18.39 -3.89 -31.43
C GLN A 113 -17.69 -3.16 -32.58
N ASP A 114 -16.89 -2.12 -32.26
CA ASP A 114 -16.31 -1.25 -33.29
C ASP A 114 -14.77 -1.21 -33.28
N TYR A 115 -14.11 -1.92 -32.37
CA TYR A 115 -12.66 -1.90 -32.23
C TYR A 115 -12.09 -3.21 -31.66
N TYR A 116 -10.76 -3.35 -31.71
CA TYR A 116 -10.02 -4.42 -31.06
C TYR A 116 -9.36 -3.89 -29.77
N GLU A 117 -9.62 -4.53 -28.65
CA GLU A 117 -9.05 -4.19 -27.34
C GLU A 117 -7.76 -4.99 -27.11
N PRO A 118 -6.60 -4.33 -26.89
CA PRO A 118 -5.36 -5.03 -26.59
C PRO A 118 -5.34 -5.51 -25.14
N TRP A 119 -4.99 -6.78 -24.97
CA TRP A 119 -4.75 -7.39 -23.66
C TRP A 119 -3.32 -7.89 -23.57
N ASP A 120 -2.72 -7.76 -22.40
CA ASP A 120 -1.35 -8.18 -22.17
C ASP A 120 -1.22 -8.86 -20.81
N ILE A 121 -0.44 -9.95 -20.74
CA ILE A 121 -0.26 -10.76 -19.54
C ILE A 121 1.07 -10.42 -18.88
N LYS A 122 1.08 -10.34 -17.56
CA LYS A 122 2.28 -9.97 -16.79
C LYS A 122 2.57 -10.95 -15.67
N SER A 123 3.83 -11.32 -15.53
CA SER A 123 4.33 -12.13 -14.40
C SER A 123 4.37 -11.37 -13.07
N SER A 124 4.08 -10.06 -13.06
CA SER A 124 4.04 -9.24 -11.86
C SER A 124 2.69 -9.33 -11.15
N PHE A 125 2.70 -9.17 -9.83
CA PHE A 125 1.48 -9.11 -9.00
C PHE A 125 0.92 -7.68 -8.85
N LYS A 126 1.55 -6.68 -9.46
CA LYS A 126 1.12 -5.28 -9.40
C LYS A 126 1.23 -4.64 -10.76
N LEU A 127 0.23 -3.82 -11.07
CA LEU A 127 0.26 -2.96 -12.24
C LEU A 127 1.39 -1.94 -12.12
N LYS A 128 2.21 -1.84 -13.17
CA LYS A 128 3.30 -0.85 -13.26
C LYS A 128 2.95 0.20 -14.30
N PRO A 129 3.44 1.45 -14.15
CA PRO A 129 3.21 2.51 -15.15
C PRO A 129 3.66 2.11 -16.57
N GLU A 130 4.72 1.32 -16.67
CA GLU A 130 5.24 0.82 -17.94
C GLU A 130 4.24 -0.06 -18.67
N ASN A 131 3.45 -0.83 -17.95
CA ASN A 131 2.42 -1.69 -18.55
C ASN A 131 1.29 -0.86 -19.18
N ILE A 132 0.96 0.29 -18.59
CA ILE A 132 -0.02 1.23 -19.15
C ILE A 132 0.48 1.81 -20.47
N LEU A 133 1.74 2.24 -20.51
CA LEU A 133 2.36 2.76 -21.73
C LEU A 133 2.40 1.71 -22.86
N GLN A 134 2.57 0.45 -22.51
CA GLN A 134 2.54 -0.67 -23.46
C GLN A 134 1.16 -0.82 -24.11
N ILE A 135 0.10 -0.78 -23.33
CA ILE A 135 -1.28 -0.81 -23.82
C ILE A 135 -1.58 0.41 -24.70
N CYS A 136 -1.15 1.61 -24.31
CA CYS A 136 -1.28 2.82 -25.13
C CYS A 136 -0.56 2.67 -26.47
N HIS A 137 0.62 2.04 -26.48
CA HIS A 137 1.38 1.80 -27.71
C HIS A 137 0.65 0.88 -28.70
N TYR A 138 0.02 -0.16 -28.22
CA TYR A 138 -0.79 -1.06 -29.07
C TYR A 138 -2.01 -0.35 -29.62
N SER A 139 -2.73 0.41 -28.82
CA SER A 139 -3.88 1.20 -29.29
C SER A 139 -3.47 2.26 -30.31
N PHE A 140 -2.31 2.91 -30.13
CA PHE A 140 -1.75 3.84 -31.10
C PHE A 140 -1.51 3.17 -32.46
N ILE A 141 -0.93 1.97 -32.50
CA ILE A 141 -0.68 1.27 -33.76
C ILE A 141 -2.01 0.88 -34.41
N LEU A 142 -2.97 0.36 -33.65
CA LEU A 142 -4.32 0.01 -34.12
C LEU A 142 -5.02 1.22 -34.72
N GLU A 143 -4.97 2.38 -34.08
CA GLU A 143 -5.53 3.64 -34.60
C GLU A 143 -4.90 4.02 -35.94
N LYS A 144 -3.56 4.03 -36.00
CA LYS A 144 -2.84 4.53 -37.16
C LYS A 144 -2.82 3.57 -38.34
N GLN A 145 -2.87 2.26 -38.12
CA GLN A 145 -2.81 1.24 -39.17
C GLN A 145 -4.20 0.87 -39.69
N TYR A 146 -5.17 0.73 -38.77
CA TYR A 146 -6.50 0.18 -39.07
C TYR A 146 -7.63 1.19 -38.86
N ASN A 147 -7.34 2.42 -38.50
CA ASN A 147 -8.33 3.43 -38.07
C ASN A 147 -9.25 2.89 -36.94
N ASN A 148 -8.67 2.11 -36.03
CA ASN A 148 -9.33 1.33 -34.97
C ASN A 148 -8.75 1.69 -33.62
N PHE A 149 -9.13 2.84 -33.09
CA PHE A 149 -8.68 3.28 -31.76
C PHE A 149 -9.37 2.48 -30.65
N SER A 150 -8.61 1.88 -29.77
CA SER A 150 -9.14 1.25 -28.57
C SER A 150 -9.12 2.23 -27.39
N PRO A 151 -10.27 2.62 -26.83
CA PRO A 151 -10.32 3.51 -25.66
C PRO A 151 -9.93 2.80 -24.36
N THR A 152 -9.93 1.47 -24.38
CA THR A 152 -9.62 0.62 -23.24
C THR A 152 -8.62 -0.49 -23.59
N GLY A 153 -7.99 -1.03 -22.60
CA GLY A 153 -7.15 -2.22 -22.70
C GLY A 153 -7.07 -2.93 -21.36
N LYS A 154 -6.52 -4.14 -21.33
CA LYS A 154 -6.42 -4.92 -20.11
C LYS A 154 -5.02 -5.44 -19.86
N ILE A 155 -4.64 -5.45 -18.59
CA ILE A 155 -3.46 -6.15 -18.10
C ILE A 155 -3.93 -7.25 -17.16
N ILE A 156 -3.53 -8.47 -17.45
CA ILE A 156 -3.77 -9.64 -16.61
C ILE A 156 -2.51 -9.86 -15.78
N LEU A 157 -2.64 -9.72 -14.47
CA LEU A 157 -1.53 -9.92 -13.53
C LEU A 157 -1.37 -11.41 -13.21
N ARG A 158 -0.28 -11.78 -12.53
CA ARG A 158 0.04 -13.17 -12.22
C ARG A 158 -1.00 -13.87 -11.32
N ASP A 159 -1.70 -13.13 -10.48
CA ASP A 159 -2.81 -13.61 -9.66
C ASP A 159 -4.15 -13.70 -10.42
N GLU A 160 -4.09 -13.57 -11.74
CA GLU A 160 -5.22 -13.49 -12.66
C GLU A 160 -6.13 -12.27 -12.44
N SER A 161 -5.78 -11.35 -11.58
CA SER A 161 -6.52 -10.10 -11.44
C SER A 161 -6.43 -9.27 -12.72
N VAL A 162 -7.58 -8.79 -13.19
CA VAL A 162 -7.70 -8.03 -14.43
C VAL A 162 -7.70 -6.55 -14.14
N GLN A 163 -6.70 -5.83 -14.66
CA GLN A 163 -6.58 -4.39 -14.56
C GLN A 163 -7.12 -3.73 -15.82
N ASN A 164 -8.24 -3.05 -15.70
CA ASN A 164 -8.81 -2.30 -16.81
C ASN A 164 -8.09 -0.96 -16.97
N ILE A 165 -7.57 -0.67 -18.15
CA ILE A 165 -6.84 0.56 -18.47
C ILE A 165 -7.73 1.43 -19.35
N GLU A 166 -8.12 2.60 -18.85
CA GLU A 166 -8.76 3.65 -19.63
C GLU A 166 -7.67 4.45 -20.36
N ILE A 167 -7.44 4.12 -21.63
CA ILE A 167 -6.32 4.63 -22.43
C ILE A 167 -6.38 6.15 -22.56
N ASP A 168 -7.55 6.73 -22.75
CA ASP A 168 -7.75 8.18 -22.90
C ASP A 168 -7.08 9.00 -21.77
N LYS A 169 -7.04 8.47 -20.54
CA LYS A 169 -6.42 9.16 -19.41
C LYS A 169 -4.90 9.32 -19.54
N TYR A 170 -4.25 8.48 -20.34
CA TYR A 170 -2.80 8.39 -20.46
C TYR A 170 -2.29 8.70 -21.86
N TYR A 171 -3.20 8.80 -22.85
CA TYR A 171 -2.85 8.82 -24.26
C TYR A 171 -2.07 10.07 -24.67
N ASP A 172 -2.44 11.24 -24.17
CA ASP A 172 -1.71 12.49 -24.43
C ASP A 172 -0.28 12.45 -23.88
N TYR A 173 -0.10 11.89 -22.68
CA TYR A 173 1.24 11.68 -22.11
C TYR A 173 2.05 10.71 -22.99
N PHE A 174 1.45 9.63 -23.43
CA PHE A 174 2.07 8.65 -24.30
C PHE A 174 2.47 9.28 -25.66
N LEU A 175 1.60 10.08 -26.29
CA LEU A 175 1.92 10.77 -27.54
C LEU A 175 3.09 11.76 -27.39
N ASN A 176 3.11 12.50 -26.29
CA ASN A 176 4.25 13.37 -25.97
C ASN A 176 5.56 12.57 -25.84
N LEU A 177 5.51 11.43 -25.14
CA LEU A 177 6.67 10.56 -24.97
C LEU A 177 7.12 9.96 -26.30
N ASN A 178 6.20 9.55 -27.18
CA ASN A 178 6.50 9.11 -28.55
C ASN A 178 7.21 10.19 -29.36
N THR A 179 6.73 11.41 -29.32
CA THR A 179 7.36 12.55 -30.00
C THR A 179 8.77 12.79 -29.48
N ARG A 180 8.96 12.71 -28.18
CA ARG A 180 10.28 12.89 -27.54
C ARG A 180 11.27 11.80 -27.94
N ILE A 181 10.87 10.52 -27.96
CA ILE A 181 11.77 9.44 -28.36
C ILE A 181 12.10 9.54 -29.87
N GLU A 182 11.14 9.92 -30.70
CA GLU A 182 11.38 10.13 -32.13
C GLU A 182 12.41 11.24 -32.39
N ASN A 183 12.27 12.38 -31.71
CA ASN A 183 13.21 13.50 -31.79
C ASN A 183 14.60 13.09 -31.28
N PHE A 184 14.64 12.39 -30.15
CA PHE A 184 15.87 11.91 -29.53
C PHE A 184 16.66 10.97 -30.46
N ILE A 185 15.98 10.00 -31.09
CA ILE A 185 16.64 9.05 -32.02
C ILE A 185 17.05 9.73 -33.33
N SER A 186 16.34 10.77 -33.74
CA SER A 186 16.63 11.51 -34.97
C SER A 186 17.82 12.48 -34.85
N ASP A 187 18.12 12.93 -33.64
CA ASP A 187 19.24 13.84 -33.34
C ASP A 187 20.47 13.06 -32.85
N SER A 188 21.38 12.75 -33.78
CA SER A 188 22.62 12.04 -33.48
C SER A 188 23.62 12.85 -32.62
N LYS A 189 23.36 14.14 -32.39
CA LYS A 189 24.25 15.00 -31.60
C LYS A 189 23.99 14.85 -30.10
N ILE A 190 22.84 14.36 -29.69
CA ILE A 190 22.51 14.14 -28.30
C ILE A 190 23.18 12.85 -27.81
N VAL A 191 24.17 13.00 -26.95
CA VAL A 191 24.83 11.90 -26.25
C VAL A 191 24.42 11.97 -24.77
N PRO A 192 23.45 11.14 -24.32
CA PRO A 192 23.05 11.14 -22.92
C PRO A 192 24.14 10.54 -22.05
N GLU A 193 24.13 10.87 -20.77
CA GLU A 193 25.03 10.28 -19.78
C GLU A 193 24.35 9.07 -19.11
N ALA A 194 25.14 8.02 -18.85
CA ALA A 194 24.67 6.83 -18.15
C ALA A 194 24.42 7.15 -16.67
N SER A 195 23.16 7.15 -16.22
CA SER A 195 22.78 7.32 -14.83
C SER A 195 22.25 6.02 -14.24
N LYS A 196 22.55 5.75 -12.96
CA LYS A 196 21.99 4.61 -12.25
C LYS A 196 20.49 4.80 -12.02
N CYS A 197 19.69 3.79 -12.34
CA CYS A 197 18.24 3.79 -12.17
C CYS A 197 17.73 2.37 -11.88
N ASN A 198 16.43 2.23 -11.55
CA ASN A 198 15.83 0.93 -11.24
C ASN A 198 15.93 -0.08 -12.38
N LEU A 199 15.89 0.40 -13.64
CA LEU A 199 16.07 -0.45 -14.81
C LEU A 199 17.42 -1.17 -14.83
N CYS A 200 18.47 -0.63 -14.19
CA CYS A 200 19.79 -1.25 -14.16
C CYS A 200 19.80 -2.65 -13.55
N ASN A 201 18.85 -2.97 -12.68
CA ASN A 201 18.74 -4.29 -12.03
C ASN A 201 18.41 -5.41 -13.03
N VAL A 202 17.77 -5.07 -14.15
CA VAL A 202 17.32 -6.02 -15.19
C VAL A 202 17.84 -5.63 -16.59
N CYS A 203 18.84 -4.77 -16.65
CA CYS A 203 19.35 -4.21 -17.92
C CYS A 203 20.52 -5.02 -18.48
N ASP A 204 20.41 -5.41 -19.75
CA ASP A 204 21.48 -6.13 -20.45
C ASP A 204 22.83 -5.35 -20.49
N TYR A 205 22.78 -4.02 -20.40
CA TYR A 205 23.97 -3.13 -20.42
C TYR A 205 24.53 -2.81 -19.03
N LYS A 206 24.07 -3.46 -17.95
CA LYS A 206 24.52 -3.17 -16.58
C LYS A 206 26.03 -3.18 -16.44
N LEU A 207 26.68 -4.30 -16.82
CA LEU A 207 28.13 -4.45 -16.74
C LEU A 207 28.88 -3.45 -17.65
N PHE A 208 28.32 -3.15 -18.83
CA PHE A 208 28.87 -2.15 -19.73
C PHE A 208 28.87 -0.76 -19.08
N CYS A 209 27.76 -0.37 -18.47
CA CYS A 209 27.66 0.91 -17.76
C CYS A 209 28.58 0.96 -16.55
N GLU A 210 28.65 -0.10 -15.74
CA GLU A 210 29.53 -0.18 -14.58
C GLU A 210 31.00 -0.05 -14.98
N ASN A 211 31.45 -0.73 -16.04
CA ASN A 211 32.80 -0.62 -16.58
C ASN A 211 33.08 0.79 -17.15
N ASN A 212 32.08 1.40 -17.82
CA ASN A 212 32.18 2.77 -18.32
C ASN A 212 32.31 3.78 -17.17
N TRP A 213 31.55 3.62 -16.10
CA TRP A 213 31.68 4.48 -14.90
C TRP A 213 33.04 4.30 -14.23
N LYS A 214 33.55 3.07 -14.16
CA LYS A 214 34.91 2.82 -13.64
C LYS A 214 35.98 3.48 -14.48
N SER A 215 35.94 3.31 -15.81
CA SER A 215 36.94 3.86 -16.72
C SER A 215 36.93 5.38 -16.80
N LYS A 216 35.77 6.00 -16.59
CA LYS A 216 35.60 7.47 -16.60
C LYS A 216 35.70 8.09 -15.22
N ASP A 217 35.98 7.32 -14.19
CA ASP A 217 35.97 7.78 -12.80
C ASP A 217 34.66 8.52 -12.42
N HIS A 218 33.52 8.02 -12.91
CA HIS A 218 32.24 8.71 -12.81
C HIS A 218 31.73 8.78 -11.37
N LEU A 219 31.00 9.84 -11.02
CA LEU A 219 30.42 10.06 -9.68
C LEU A 219 29.51 8.94 -9.17
N ASN A 220 28.91 8.11 -10.04
CA ASN A 220 28.13 6.93 -9.63
C ASN A 220 28.93 5.91 -8.77
N GLN A 221 30.26 6.05 -8.71
CA GLN A 221 31.14 5.22 -7.88
C GLN A 221 31.30 5.75 -6.45
N VAL A 222 30.87 6.98 -6.18
CA VAL A 222 30.87 7.53 -4.82
C VAL A 222 29.76 6.82 -4.01
N ALA A 223 30.15 6.17 -2.93
CA ALA A 223 29.19 5.45 -2.11
C ALA A 223 28.10 6.39 -1.57
N ASN A 224 26.85 5.93 -1.61
CA ASN A 224 25.65 6.64 -1.13
C ASN A 224 25.34 7.99 -1.82
N ILE A 225 25.99 8.33 -2.95
CA ILE A 225 25.65 9.53 -3.72
C ILE A 225 24.29 9.35 -4.40
N LYS A 226 23.48 10.40 -4.42
CA LYS A 226 22.14 10.41 -5.04
C LYS A 226 22.18 10.99 -6.46
N LYS A 227 21.27 10.56 -7.32
CA LYS A 227 21.21 11.01 -8.72
C LYS A 227 21.10 12.53 -8.83
N ASN A 228 20.23 13.17 -8.06
CA ASN A 228 20.09 14.62 -8.06
C ASN A 228 21.38 15.35 -7.64
N GLN A 229 22.16 14.76 -6.72
CA GLN A 229 23.47 15.31 -6.32
C GLN A 229 24.49 15.20 -7.46
N ILE A 230 24.49 14.08 -8.20
CA ILE A 230 25.32 13.91 -9.39
C ILE A 230 24.98 14.99 -10.42
N ASP A 231 23.70 15.18 -10.74
CA ASP A 231 23.25 16.16 -11.73
C ASP A 231 23.70 17.59 -11.35
N LEU A 232 23.58 17.94 -10.07
CA LEU A 232 24.01 19.25 -9.56
C LEU A 232 25.55 19.42 -9.61
N LEU A 233 26.30 18.38 -9.26
CA LEU A 233 27.77 18.39 -9.32
C LEU A 233 28.29 18.49 -10.77
N VAL A 234 27.67 17.74 -11.69
CA VAL A 234 28.04 17.78 -13.12
C VAL A 234 27.76 19.15 -13.71
N ASN A 235 26.67 19.82 -13.36
CA ASN A 235 26.38 21.20 -13.78
C ASN A 235 27.47 22.21 -13.33
N GLU A 236 28.17 21.90 -12.25
CA GLU A 236 29.30 22.66 -11.73
C GLU A 236 30.68 22.17 -12.26
N ASN A 237 30.69 21.32 -13.30
CA ASN A 237 31.87 20.68 -13.91
C ASN A 237 32.62 19.71 -12.98
N ILE A 238 31.97 19.22 -11.90
CA ILE A 238 32.49 18.20 -11.00
C ILE A 238 31.88 16.88 -11.43
N ASN A 239 32.52 16.19 -12.38
CA ASN A 239 31.96 15.01 -13.05
C ASN A 239 32.72 13.70 -12.74
N THR A 240 33.78 13.74 -11.92
CA THR A 240 34.55 12.56 -11.52
C THR A 240 34.69 12.47 -10.00
N LEU A 241 34.89 11.25 -9.49
CA LEU A 241 35.21 11.01 -8.09
C LEU A 241 36.47 11.73 -7.64
N GLU A 242 37.53 11.75 -8.51
CA GLU A 242 38.77 12.46 -8.23
C GLU A 242 38.55 13.99 -8.12
N LYS A 243 37.79 14.61 -9.03
CA LYS A 243 37.44 16.03 -8.91
C LYS A 243 36.66 16.35 -7.67
N LEU A 244 35.71 15.47 -7.27
CA LEU A 244 34.95 15.64 -6.05
C LEU A 244 35.86 15.50 -4.82
N SER A 245 36.79 14.54 -4.82
CA SER A 245 37.73 14.35 -3.70
C SER A 245 38.65 15.58 -3.46
N LYS A 246 38.94 16.35 -4.52
CA LYS A 246 39.79 17.55 -4.48
C LYS A 246 38.98 18.84 -4.29
N LEU A 247 37.66 18.75 -4.17
CA LEU A 247 36.80 19.93 -4.05
C LEU A 247 37.10 20.70 -2.76
N ASN A 248 37.24 22.02 -2.88
CA ASN A 248 37.35 22.87 -1.69
C ASN A 248 35.98 23.02 -1.01
N ILE A 249 35.88 22.60 0.24
CA ILE A 249 34.68 22.62 1.08
C ILE A 249 34.08 24.03 1.26
N LYS A 250 34.83 25.08 0.98
CA LYS A 250 34.32 26.46 1.00
C LYS A 250 33.41 26.79 -0.19
N LYS A 251 33.39 25.98 -1.24
CA LYS A 251 32.50 26.16 -2.41
C LYS A 251 31.10 25.67 -2.06
N ASP A 252 30.12 26.55 -2.14
CA ASP A 252 28.72 26.19 -2.02
C ASP A 252 28.19 25.77 -3.39
N ILE A 253 27.42 24.65 -3.41
CA ILE A 253 26.70 24.17 -4.60
C ILE A 253 25.21 24.34 -4.36
N LYS A 254 24.57 25.17 -5.16
CA LYS A 254 23.14 25.44 -5.03
C LYS A 254 22.33 24.15 -5.17
N GLY A 255 21.54 23.82 -4.15
CA GLY A 255 20.71 22.61 -4.13
C GLY A 255 21.33 21.42 -3.37
N ILE A 256 22.58 21.51 -2.92
CA ILE A 256 23.19 20.55 -2.01
C ILE A 256 23.50 21.26 -0.69
N ASN A 257 23.02 20.70 0.42
CA ASN A 257 23.35 21.21 1.75
C ASN A 257 24.87 21.10 1.98
N LYS A 258 25.46 22.13 2.59
CA LYS A 258 26.92 22.21 2.82
C LYS A 258 27.48 21.00 3.58
N SER A 259 26.80 20.56 4.63
CA SER A 259 27.22 19.39 5.40
C SER A 259 27.10 18.09 4.59
N SER A 260 26.07 17.97 3.74
CA SER A 260 25.94 16.82 2.82
C SER A 260 27.03 16.83 1.75
N LEU A 261 27.39 18.01 1.24
CA LEU A 261 28.50 18.16 0.28
C LEU A 261 29.84 17.77 0.92
N ASP A 262 30.08 18.21 2.16
CA ASP A 262 31.27 17.85 2.92
C ASP A 262 31.40 16.34 3.12
N ILE A 263 30.33 15.66 3.48
CA ILE A 263 30.30 14.20 3.60
C ILE A 263 30.62 13.52 2.27
N LEU A 264 30.08 14.00 1.15
CA LEU A 264 30.36 13.44 -0.19
C LEU A 264 31.84 13.65 -0.59
N VAL A 265 32.41 14.81 -0.28
CA VAL A 265 33.84 15.10 -0.53
C VAL A 265 34.72 14.17 0.29
N GLN A 266 34.41 13.98 1.57
CA GLN A 266 35.15 13.08 2.44
C GLN A 266 35.04 11.62 1.98
N GLN A 267 33.83 11.19 1.58
CA GLN A 267 33.61 9.86 1.00
C GLN A 267 34.48 9.65 -0.25
N ALA A 268 34.47 10.62 -1.16
CA ALA A 268 35.28 10.55 -2.39
C ALA A 268 36.78 10.50 -2.08
N LYS A 269 37.25 11.24 -1.06
CA LYS A 269 38.66 11.20 -0.60
C LYS A 269 39.06 9.80 -0.11
N LEU A 270 38.27 9.19 0.75
CA LEU A 270 38.52 7.84 1.26
C LEU A 270 38.59 6.82 0.13
N GLN A 271 37.69 6.89 -0.83
CA GLN A 271 37.66 5.98 -1.96
C GLN A 271 38.82 6.22 -2.93
N SER A 272 39.22 7.47 -3.14
CA SER A 272 40.40 7.82 -3.93
C SER A 272 41.69 7.28 -3.28
N ASN A 273 41.89 7.49 -1.97
CA ASN A 273 42.99 6.95 -1.21
C ASN A 273 43.08 5.43 -1.28
N TYR A 274 41.95 4.75 -1.13
CA TYR A 274 41.88 3.28 -1.24
C TYR A 274 42.34 2.78 -2.60
N ARG A 275 41.98 3.49 -3.69
CA ARG A 275 42.41 3.11 -5.05
C ARG A 275 43.89 3.25 -5.25
N GLU A 276 44.50 4.27 -4.59
CA GLU A 276 45.96 4.53 -4.71
C GLU A 276 46.77 3.61 -3.81
N THR A 277 46.31 3.35 -2.59
CA THR A 277 47.08 2.68 -1.54
C THR A 277 46.69 1.22 -1.31
N ASN A 278 45.53 0.83 -1.73
CA ASN A 278 44.86 -0.44 -1.40
C ASN A 278 44.70 -0.67 0.12
N GLN A 279 44.76 0.41 0.93
CA GLN A 279 44.56 0.34 2.37
C GLN A 279 43.13 0.72 2.73
N LEU A 280 42.44 -0.19 3.46
CA LEU A 280 41.08 0.06 3.95
C LEU A 280 41.10 1.11 5.05
N GLU A 281 40.34 2.16 4.87
CA GLU A 281 40.19 3.27 5.82
C GLU A 281 38.73 3.52 6.14
N HIS A 282 38.46 3.95 7.37
CA HIS A 282 37.16 4.47 7.76
C HIS A 282 37.30 5.83 8.43
N LYS A 283 36.24 6.62 8.39
CA LYS A 283 36.18 7.92 9.04
C LYS A 283 34.87 8.06 9.81
N ILE A 284 34.94 8.41 11.08
CA ILE A 284 33.78 8.70 11.92
C ILE A 284 33.20 10.05 11.48
N ILE A 285 31.88 10.07 11.20
CA ILE A 285 31.10 11.24 10.78
C ILE A 285 29.85 11.47 11.64
N PHE A 286 29.79 10.82 12.78
CA PHE A 286 28.62 10.87 13.66
C PHE A 286 28.22 12.30 14.02
N GLU A 287 29.19 13.15 14.40
CA GLU A 287 28.94 14.54 14.78
C GLU A 287 28.42 15.39 13.59
N GLU A 288 28.94 15.17 12.39
CA GLU A 288 28.45 15.81 11.18
C GLU A 288 27.04 15.40 10.85
N LYS A 289 26.71 14.12 10.95
CA LYS A 289 25.36 13.58 10.74
C LYS A 289 24.38 14.07 11.82
N LYS A 290 24.81 14.18 13.07
CA LYS A 290 23.98 14.70 14.16
C LYS A 290 23.58 16.17 13.94
N LYS A 291 24.44 16.97 13.33
CA LYS A 291 24.14 18.38 12.97
C LYS A 291 23.17 18.52 11.81
N ILE A 292 23.12 17.53 10.89
CA ILE A 292 22.20 17.53 9.76
C ILE A 292 20.80 17.10 10.19
N ASN A 293 20.75 16.13 11.10
CA ASN A 293 19.52 15.55 11.60
C ASN A 293 18.99 16.31 12.85
N ASP A 294 17.75 16.03 13.22
CA ASP A 294 17.19 16.54 14.47
C ASP A 294 18.06 16.08 15.65
N GLN A 295 18.59 17.03 16.44
CA GLN A 295 19.44 16.74 17.60
C GLN A 295 18.76 15.84 18.64
N ASN A 296 17.42 15.82 18.68
CA ASN A 296 16.64 15.00 19.60
C ASN A 296 16.45 13.56 19.12
N LYS A 297 16.75 13.24 17.85
CA LYS A 297 16.65 11.87 17.34
C LYS A 297 17.95 11.11 17.56
N LEU A 298 17.84 9.86 18.02
CA LEU A 298 18.97 8.95 18.09
C LEU A 298 19.37 8.52 16.68
N ILE A 299 20.65 8.62 16.36
CA ILE A 299 21.22 8.20 15.08
C ILE A 299 22.53 7.44 15.28
N GLY A 300 22.93 6.70 14.27
CA GLY A 300 24.26 6.08 14.20
C GLY A 300 24.61 5.30 15.48
N PHE A 301 25.76 5.60 16.06
CA PHE A 301 26.24 4.94 17.29
C PHE A 301 25.31 5.05 18.50
N GLU A 302 24.44 6.06 18.56
CA GLU A 302 23.44 6.17 19.65
C GLU A 302 22.37 5.09 19.57
N LEU A 303 22.20 4.44 18.42
CA LEU A 303 21.27 3.33 18.26
C LEU A 303 21.80 2.01 18.83
N LEU A 304 23.13 1.91 19.08
CA LEU A 304 23.71 0.71 19.66
C LEU A 304 23.36 0.60 21.15
N PRO A 305 22.78 -0.49 21.59
CA PRO A 305 22.69 -0.82 23.01
C PRO A 305 24.01 -1.40 23.52
N ASN A 306 24.15 -1.52 24.85
CA ASN A 306 25.23 -2.31 25.43
C ASN A 306 25.20 -3.73 24.89
N PRO A 307 26.32 -4.26 24.35
CA PRO A 307 26.40 -5.64 23.90
C PRO A 307 26.07 -6.63 25.02
N SER A 308 25.34 -7.68 24.69
CA SER A 308 24.98 -8.74 25.60
C SER A 308 25.44 -10.10 25.04
N GLU A 309 25.92 -11.00 25.88
CA GLU A 309 26.23 -12.38 25.46
C GLU A 309 25.00 -13.13 24.94
N ASN A 310 23.80 -12.63 25.27
CA ASN A 310 22.54 -13.21 24.85
C ASN A 310 21.92 -12.51 23.64
N ASP A 311 22.66 -11.66 22.92
CA ASP A 311 22.19 -11.02 21.72
C ASP A 311 21.91 -12.04 20.59
N LEU A 312 20.90 -11.74 19.76
CA LEU A 312 20.49 -12.55 18.61
C LEU A 312 20.88 -11.83 17.32
N PHE A 313 21.33 -12.58 16.31
CA PHE A 313 21.72 -12.05 15.02
C PHE A 313 20.87 -12.74 13.94
N PHE A 314 20.07 -11.95 13.24
CA PHE A 314 18.93 -12.42 12.49
C PHE A 314 18.99 -11.98 11.03
N ASP A 315 18.68 -12.92 10.13
CA ASP A 315 18.61 -12.71 8.70
C ASP A 315 17.50 -13.56 8.06
N ILE A 316 16.90 -13.08 6.95
CA ILE A 316 15.79 -13.72 6.25
C ILE A 316 16.11 -13.90 4.77
N GLU A 317 15.79 -15.09 4.24
CA GLU A 317 15.75 -15.34 2.81
C GLU A 317 14.30 -15.45 2.32
N GLY A 318 13.98 -14.69 1.27
CA GLY A 318 12.64 -14.65 0.70
C GLY A 318 12.61 -14.89 -0.80
N TYR A 319 11.52 -15.50 -1.31
CA TYR A 319 11.29 -15.76 -2.73
C TYR A 319 10.05 -15.00 -3.24
N PRO A 320 10.23 -13.82 -3.85
CA PRO A 320 9.12 -12.95 -4.22
C PRO A 320 8.26 -13.50 -5.37
N MET A 321 8.78 -14.46 -6.16
CA MET A 321 8.07 -15.05 -7.30
C MET A 321 7.18 -16.24 -6.89
N TYR A 322 7.16 -16.65 -5.63
CA TYR A 322 6.24 -17.66 -5.14
C TYR A 322 4.79 -17.22 -5.31
N PHE A 323 3.95 -18.14 -5.76
CA PHE A 323 2.50 -17.90 -5.86
C PHE A 323 1.72 -19.14 -5.46
N ASP A 324 0.85 -19.00 -4.50
CA ASP A 324 -0.09 -20.03 -4.08
C ASP A 324 -1.45 -19.81 -4.76
N THR A 325 -1.81 -20.70 -5.66
CA THR A 325 -3.06 -20.63 -6.43
C THR A 325 -4.31 -20.79 -5.57
N ASN A 326 -4.22 -21.50 -4.42
CA ASN A 326 -5.36 -21.75 -3.54
C ASN A 326 -5.70 -20.50 -2.69
N SER A 327 -4.67 -19.93 -2.05
CA SER A 327 -4.85 -18.74 -1.21
C SER A 327 -4.74 -17.41 -1.98
N LYS A 328 -4.34 -17.46 -3.27
CA LYS A 328 -4.02 -16.30 -4.13
C LYS A 328 -3.03 -15.34 -3.49
N THR A 329 -2.09 -15.85 -2.70
CA THR A 329 -1.06 -15.06 -2.04
C THR A 329 0.28 -15.17 -2.74
N SER A 330 1.04 -14.07 -2.76
CA SER A 330 2.34 -13.97 -3.41
C SER A 330 3.47 -13.72 -2.42
N GLY A 331 4.65 -14.24 -2.77
CA GLY A 331 5.87 -14.14 -1.98
C GLY A 331 5.91 -15.14 -0.83
N LEU A 332 7.09 -15.67 -0.57
CA LEU A 332 7.39 -16.65 0.48
C LEU A 332 8.68 -16.24 1.16
N GLU A 333 8.65 -16.05 2.47
CA GLU A 333 9.86 -15.98 3.28
C GLU A 333 10.22 -17.43 3.68
N TYR A 334 11.18 -18.02 2.96
CA TYR A 334 11.40 -19.46 3.03
C TYR A 334 12.41 -19.90 4.07
N LEU A 335 13.28 -18.97 4.56
CA LEU A 335 14.29 -19.28 5.57
C LEU A 335 14.47 -18.10 6.53
N PHE A 336 14.37 -18.40 7.83
CA PHE A 336 14.68 -17.48 8.91
C PHE A 336 15.85 -18.05 9.70
N GLY A 337 16.98 -17.33 9.72
CA GLY A 337 18.19 -17.72 10.45
C GLY A 337 18.43 -16.87 11.69
N ILE A 338 18.79 -17.50 12.78
CA ILE A 338 19.24 -16.82 14.01
C ILE A 338 20.56 -17.43 14.45
N TYR A 339 21.59 -16.59 14.54
CA TYR A 339 22.85 -16.93 15.15
C TYR A 339 22.94 -16.33 16.55
N TYR A 340 23.41 -17.07 17.54
CA TYR A 340 23.46 -16.63 18.94
C TYR A 340 24.46 -17.45 19.73
N LYS A 341 24.84 -17.00 20.93
CA LYS A 341 25.62 -17.77 21.90
C LYS A 341 24.70 -18.49 22.87
N SER A 342 24.95 -19.78 23.07
CA SER A 342 24.26 -20.59 24.08
C SER A 342 25.29 -21.25 24.99
N PHE A 343 25.28 -20.92 26.30
CA PHE A 343 26.26 -21.41 27.28
C PHE A 343 27.72 -21.22 26.83
N GLY A 344 28.01 -20.04 26.21
CA GLY A 344 29.35 -19.72 25.72
C GLY A 344 29.71 -20.32 24.34
N ASN A 345 28.88 -21.20 23.78
CA ASN A 345 29.07 -21.79 22.46
C ASN A 345 28.23 -21.08 21.40
N GLU A 346 28.79 -20.95 20.21
CA GLU A 346 28.06 -20.40 19.05
C GLU A 346 27.04 -21.43 18.55
N SER A 347 25.83 -20.95 18.27
CA SER A 347 24.71 -21.78 17.84
C SER A 347 23.96 -21.10 16.70
N PHE A 348 23.51 -21.90 15.74
CA PHE A 348 22.64 -21.42 14.66
C PHE A 348 21.29 -22.15 14.69
N LYS A 349 20.21 -21.39 14.62
CA LYS A 349 18.86 -21.94 14.57
C LYS A 349 18.17 -21.46 13.30
N LYS A 350 17.61 -22.39 12.53
CA LYS A 350 16.90 -22.14 11.31
C LYS A 350 15.43 -22.51 11.43
N PHE A 351 14.57 -21.76 10.72
CA PHE A 351 13.16 -22.07 10.53
C PHE A 351 12.90 -22.01 9.02
N LEU A 352 12.51 -23.15 8.45
CA LEU A 352 12.39 -23.35 7.00
C LEU A 352 10.92 -23.51 6.61
N ALA A 353 10.56 -23.03 5.40
CA ALA A 353 9.25 -23.16 4.79
C ALA A 353 9.37 -23.30 3.28
N ILE A 354 8.60 -24.17 2.66
CA ILE A 354 8.52 -24.30 1.20
C ILE A 354 7.15 -23.95 0.64
N ASN A 355 6.19 -23.61 1.52
CA ASN A 355 4.86 -23.18 1.19
C ASN A 355 4.28 -22.26 2.28
N ASN A 356 3.13 -21.62 2.02
CA ASN A 356 2.50 -20.68 2.94
C ASN A 356 2.13 -21.28 4.31
N ASN A 357 1.72 -22.54 4.37
CA ASN A 357 1.37 -23.19 5.64
C ASN A 357 2.62 -23.38 6.52
N GLU A 358 3.70 -23.78 5.91
CA GLU A 358 5.00 -23.93 6.58
C GLU A 358 5.59 -22.56 6.95
N GLU A 359 5.42 -21.53 6.10
CA GLU A 359 5.84 -20.15 6.41
C GLU A 359 5.15 -19.65 7.68
N LYS A 360 3.84 -19.86 7.80
CA LYS A 360 3.09 -19.54 9.02
C LYS A 360 3.68 -20.21 10.26
N ILE A 361 3.90 -21.53 10.19
CA ILE A 361 4.45 -22.32 11.30
C ILE A 361 5.89 -21.90 11.63
N ALA A 362 6.71 -21.68 10.61
CA ALA A 362 8.10 -21.23 10.77
C ALA A 362 8.15 -19.85 11.42
N PHE A 363 7.30 -18.93 10.97
CA PHE A 363 7.17 -17.60 11.53
C PHE A 363 6.69 -17.63 12.99
N GLU A 364 5.67 -18.42 13.33
CA GLU A 364 5.19 -18.57 14.72
C GLU A 364 6.31 -19.07 15.63
N LYS A 365 7.04 -20.09 15.23
CA LYS A 365 8.18 -20.65 15.98
C LYS A 365 9.33 -19.66 16.12
N LEU A 366 9.62 -18.89 15.07
CA LEU A 366 10.62 -17.81 15.10
C LEU A 366 10.27 -16.77 16.16
N ILE A 367 9.05 -16.24 16.09
CA ILE A 367 8.61 -15.18 17.00
C ILE A 367 8.52 -15.67 18.43
N ASP A 368 8.05 -16.90 18.67
CA ASP A 368 8.07 -17.51 20.00
C ASP A 368 9.49 -17.64 20.56
N PHE A 369 10.44 -18.03 19.72
CA PHE A 369 11.84 -18.12 20.12
C PHE A 369 12.39 -16.74 20.51
N ILE A 370 12.24 -15.74 19.64
CA ILE A 370 12.74 -14.38 19.89
C ILE A 370 12.07 -13.78 21.13
N TYR A 371 10.75 -13.85 21.22
CA TYR A 371 9.98 -13.27 22.32
C TYR A 371 10.35 -13.88 23.67
N THR A 372 10.39 -15.23 23.74
CA THR A 372 10.76 -15.96 24.96
C THR A 372 12.19 -15.63 25.38
N HIS A 373 13.11 -15.55 24.41
CA HIS A 373 14.50 -15.21 24.65
C HIS A 373 14.64 -13.78 25.22
N LEU A 374 14.00 -12.79 24.59
CA LEU A 374 14.02 -11.40 25.05
C LEU A 374 13.33 -11.19 26.42
N LYS A 375 12.32 -11.98 26.73
CA LYS A 375 11.69 -11.98 28.07
C LYS A 375 12.60 -12.56 29.15
N LYS A 376 13.34 -13.60 28.81
CA LYS A 376 14.31 -14.23 29.72
C LYS A 376 15.54 -13.35 29.94
N TYR A 377 16.07 -12.76 28.86
CA TYR A 377 17.29 -11.96 28.87
C TYR A 377 16.96 -10.50 28.54
N LYS A 378 16.61 -9.73 29.56
CA LYS A 378 16.11 -8.36 29.38
C LYS A 378 17.08 -7.43 28.62
N ASN A 379 18.40 -7.67 28.76
CA ASN A 379 19.45 -6.88 28.10
C ASN A 379 19.80 -7.40 26.69
N ALA A 380 19.15 -8.46 26.20
CA ALA A 380 19.36 -8.97 24.87
C ALA A 380 18.63 -8.15 23.81
N HIS A 381 19.22 -8.09 22.62
CA HIS A 381 18.68 -7.44 21.44
C HIS A 381 18.74 -8.38 20.23
N VAL A 382 18.01 -8.05 19.18
CA VAL A 382 18.03 -8.72 17.87
C VAL A 382 18.66 -7.76 16.87
N TYR A 383 19.78 -8.15 16.30
CA TYR A 383 20.50 -7.37 15.30
C TYR A 383 20.20 -7.90 13.91
N HIS A 384 19.98 -7.00 12.96
CA HIS A 384 19.74 -7.30 11.55
C HIS A 384 20.41 -6.25 10.67
N TYR A 385 20.33 -6.42 9.35
CA TYR A 385 20.97 -5.49 8.41
C TYR A 385 19.96 -4.98 7.38
N ASN A 386 19.62 -3.68 7.47
CA ASN A 386 18.64 -3.00 6.64
C ASN A 386 17.18 -3.22 7.11
N SER A 387 16.22 -2.70 6.36
CA SER A 387 14.80 -2.66 6.76
C SER A 387 13.97 -3.87 6.33
N TYR A 388 14.59 -4.85 5.65
CA TYR A 388 13.88 -6.00 5.09
C TYR A 388 13.24 -6.86 6.18
N GLU A 389 14.03 -7.25 7.19
CA GLU A 389 13.60 -8.12 8.27
C GLU A 389 12.46 -7.52 9.08
N GLU A 390 12.55 -6.23 9.43
CA GLU A 390 11.48 -5.52 10.13
C GLU A 390 10.19 -5.50 9.29
N THR A 391 10.32 -5.25 7.99
CA THR A 391 9.20 -5.22 7.06
C THR A 391 8.57 -6.59 6.88
N ALA A 392 9.38 -7.64 6.78
CA ALA A 392 8.93 -9.02 6.67
C ALA A 392 8.17 -9.47 7.92
N LEU A 393 8.68 -9.19 9.13
CA LEU A 393 7.98 -9.52 10.38
C LEU A 393 6.59 -8.86 10.47
N LYS A 394 6.49 -7.58 10.09
CA LYS A 394 5.21 -6.85 10.05
C LYS A 394 4.25 -7.48 9.04
N LYS A 395 4.75 -7.75 7.83
CA LYS A 395 3.97 -8.34 6.73
C LYS A 395 3.44 -9.72 7.07
N LEU A 396 4.30 -10.61 7.61
CA LEU A 396 3.92 -11.98 7.98
C LEU A 396 2.94 -12.01 9.14
N SER A 397 3.17 -11.17 10.15
CA SER A 397 2.23 -11.03 11.27
C SER A 397 0.83 -10.59 10.83
N GLN A 398 0.75 -9.74 9.79
CA GLN A 398 -0.51 -9.34 9.17
C GLN A 398 -1.07 -10.42 8.26
N LYS A 399 -0.22 -11.00 7.37
CA LYS A 399 -0.63 -12.04 6.40
C LYS A 399 -1.33 -13.22 7.07
N TYR A 400 -0.82 -13.63 8.24
CA TYR A 400 -1.32 -14.81 8.95
C TYR A 400 -2.14 -14.50 10.21
N GLU A 401 -2.26 -13.23 10.58
CA GLU A 401 -2.91 -12.75 11.80
C GLU A 401 -2.40 -13.44 13.10
N VAL A 402 -1.12 -13.79 13.13
CA VAL A 402 -0.47 -14.49 14.25
C VAL A 402 0.64 -13.65 14.87
N LYS A 403 0.93 -13.90 16.15
CA LYS A 403 2.07 -13.32 16.89
C LYS A 403 2.13 -11.78 16.87
N ILE A 404 1.00 -11.13 16.71
CA ILE A 404 0.92 -9.68 16.55
C ILE A 404 1.39 -8.95 17.80
N LYS A 405 1.04 -9.44 18.99
CA LYS A 405 1.43 -8.84 20.27
C LYS A 405 2.93 -8.98 20.52
N GLU A 406 3.47 -10.14 20.16
CA GLU A 406 4.88 -10.46 20.30
C GLU A 406 5.75 -9.62 19.34
N VAL A 407 5.34 -9.50 18.06
CA VAL A 407 6.01 -8.64 17.07
C VAL A 407 5.94 -7.18 17.50
N ASP A 408 4.77 -6.70 17.92
CA ASP A 408 4.60 -5.33 18.43
C ASP A 408 5.51 -5.06 19.65
N PHE A 409 5.64 -6.04 20.56
CA PHE A 409 6.58 -5.97 21.67
C PHE A 409 8.02 -5.83 21.18
N ILE A 410 8.49 -6.72 20.28
CA ILE A 410 9.87 -6.72 19.76
C ILE A 410 10.22 -5.34 19.16
N LEU A 411 9.30 -4.78 18.39
CA LEU A 411 9.51 -3.50 17.70
C LEU A 411 9.40 -2.28 18.62
N ARG A 412 8.43 -2.25 19.52
CA ARG A 412 8.22 -1.11 20.44
C ARG A 412 9.26 -1.01 21.54
N GLU A 413 9.69 -2.13 22.09
CA GLU A 413 10.77 -2.17 23.09
C GLU A 413 12.12 -1.81 22.48
N LYS A 414 12.13 -1.41 21.18
CA LYS A 414 13.33 -1.05 20.44
C LYS A 414 14.44 -2.12 20.58
N LYS A 415 14.01 -3.39 20.65
CA LYS A 415 14.90 -4.55 20.77
C LYS A 415 15.45 -4.99 19.41
N PHE A 416 14.92 -4.46 18.31
CA PHE A 416 15.31 -4.77 16.96
C PHE A 416 16.25 -3.68 16.44
N ILE A 417 17.52 -4.02 16.17
CA ILE A 417 18.59 -3.06 15.89
C ILE A 417 19.09 -3.23 14.46
N ASP A 418 18.87 -2.22 13.63
CA ASP A 418 19.35 -2.17 12.26
C ASP A 418 20.80 -1.66 12.21
N LEU A 419 21.76 -2.57 12.01
CA LEU A 419 23.18 -2.24 11.91
C LEU A 419 23.53 -1.41 10.66
N PHE A 420 22.73 -1.52 9.59
CA PHE A 420 22.96 -0.66 8.40
C PHE A 420 22.74 0.82 8.74
N LYS A 421 21.70 1.16 9.51
CA LYS A 421 21.47 2.53 9.98
C LYS A 421 22.62 3.03 10.86
N VAL A 422 23.14 2.14 11.72
CA VAL A 422 24.29 2.48 12.55
C VAL A 422 25.50 2.81 11.69
N VAL A 423 25.85 1.96 10.74
CA VAL A 423 26.99 2.18 9.81
C VAL A 423 26.79 3.46 9.01
N LYS A 424 25.65 3.62 8.33
CA LYS A 424 25.33 4.73 7.43
C LYS A 424 25.45 6.10 8.11
N ASP A 425 25.04 6.19 9.37
CA ASP A 425 25.00 7.47 10.11
C ASP A 425 26.21 7.67 11.03
N SER A 426 27.11 6.71 11.13
CA SER A 426 28.29 6.79 11.99
C SER A 426 29.61 6.92 11.25
N VAL A 427 29.77 6.24 10.10
CA VAL A 427 31.07 6.09 9.46
C VAL A 427 31.04 6.24 7.95
N LEU A 428 32.11 6.79 7.38
CA LEU A 428 32.43 6.66 5.97
C LEU A 428 33.46 5.54 5.81
N LEU A 429 33.26 4.74 4.76
CA LEU A 429 34.11 3.60 4.43
C LEU A 429 34.75 3.78 3.06
N SER A 430 36.00 3.37 2.91
CA SER A 430 36.73 3.50 1.66
C SER A 430 36.28 2.59 0.52
N VAL A 431 35.14 1.89 0.68
CA VAL A 431 34.55 0.97 -0.29
C VAL A 431 33.44 1.60 -1.12
N GLU A 432 33.10 0.96 -2.24
CA GLU A 432 32.17 1.46 -3.25
C GLU A 432 30.67 1.40 -2.86
N ASN A 433 30.31 0.60 -1.87
CA ASN A 433 28.95 0.50 -1.34
C ASN A 433 28.94 -0.08 0.08
N TYR A 434 27.81 0.00 0.76
CA TYR A 434 27.63 -0.45 2.15
C TYR A 434 26.81 -1.74 2.25
N ARG A 435 26.89 -2.61 1.25
CA ARG A 435 26.33 -3.97 1.35
C ARG A 435 27.13 -4.79 2.36
N LEU A 436 26.46 -5.67 3.11
CA LEU A 436 27.07 -6.47 4.17
C LEU A 436 28.38 -7.12 3.69
N LYS A 437 28.36 -7.85 2.59
CA LYS A 437 29.55 -8.49 1.98
C LYS A 437 30.70 -7.53 1.61
N THR A 438 30.36 -6.29 1.27
CA THR A 438 31.40 -5.29 0.94
C THR A 438 32.10 -4.77 2.18
N ILE A 439 31.37 -4.59 3.28
CA ILE A 439 31.92 -4.06 4.53
C ILE A 439 32.62 -5.14 5.37
N GLU A 440 32.44 -6.41 5.10
CA GLU A 440 33.14 -7.53 5.73
C GLU A 440 34.67 -7.41 5.66
N LYS A 441 35.17 -6.72 4.66
CA LYS A 441 36.61 -6.42 4.52
C LYS A 441 37.20 -5.70 5.74
N PHE A 442 36.38 -4.94 6.49
CA PHE A 442 36.81 -4.18 7.66
C PHE A 442 36.96 -5.04 8.93
N TYR A 443 36.35 -6.22 8.97
CA TYR A 443 36.41 -7.14 10.09
C TYR A 443 36.84 -8.57 9.71
N ASN A 444 37.42 -8.71 8.50
CA ASN A 444 38.12 -9.93 8.02
C ASN A 444 37.30 -11.21 8.21
N LEU A 445 36.06 -11.24 7.76
CA LEU A 445 35.24 -12.44 7.75
C LEU A 445 35.53 -13.24 6.46
N ASP A 446 36.03 -14.47 6.61
CA ASP A 446 36.17 -15.41 5.51
C ASP A 446 34.86 -16.20 5.38
N ARG A 447 34.31 -16.25 4.20
CA ARG A 447 33.09 -17.01 3.87
C ARG A 447 33.41 -18.37 3.29
N GLU A 448 32.55 -19.33 3.59
CA GLU A 448 32.72 -20.75 3.21
C GLU A 448 31.77 -21.16 2.08
N GLU A 449 30.75 -20.33 1.77
CA GLU A 449 29.70 -20.64 0.78
C GLU A 449 30.05 -20.20 -0.65
N ASP A 450 29.50 -20.91 -1.65
CA ASP A 450 29.62 -20.58 -3.08
C ASP A 450 28.59 -19.53 -3.54
N ILE A 451 27.48 -19.36 -2.85
CA ILE A 451 26.45 -18.35 -3.15
C ILE A 451 27.04 -16.95 -2.92
N SER A 452 27.14 -16.17 -4.02
CA SER A 452 27.83 -14.88 -3.99
C SER A 452 26.91 -13.69 -3.68
N SER A 453 25.60 -13.84 -3.87
CA SER A 453 24.63 -12.74 -3.69
C SER A 453 23.23 -13.25 -3.34
N GLY A 454 22.37 -12.39 -2.78
CA GLY A 454 20.95 -12.71 -2.56
C GLY A 454 20.22 -13.08 -3.86
N GLN A 455 20.64 -12.57 -5.02
CA GLN A 455 20.07 -12.96 -6.31
C GLN A 455 20.44 -14.40 -6.68
N ASP A 456 21.64 -14.84 -6.36
CA ASP A 456 22.06 -16.23 -6.57
C ASP A 456 21.29 -17.17 -5.62
N SER A 457 20.96 -16.71 -4.39
CA SER A 457 20.09 -17.42 -3.46
C SER A 457 18.67 -17.63 -4.02
N LEU A 458 18.10 -16.62 -4.73
CA LEU A 458 16.82 -16.77 -5.40
C LEU A 458 16.84 -17.82 -6.51
N VAL A 459 17.91 -17.81 -7.33
CA VAL A 459 18.11 -18.81 -8.40
C VAL A 459 18.27 -20.20 -7.81
N ALA A 460 19.07 -20.33 -6.75
CA ALA A 460 19.28 -21.59 -6.06
C ALA A 460 17.96 -22.13 -5.48
N PHE A 461 17.14 -21.27 -4.88
CA PHE A 461 15.86 -21.71 -4.30
C PHE A 461 14.86 -22.18 -5.37
N GLU A 462 14.79 -21.50 -6.54
CA GLU A 462 13.98 -21.99 -7.67
C GLU A 462 14.47 -23.36 -8.15
N ASN A 463 15.78 -23.53 -8.32
CA ASN A 463 16.36 -24.81 -8.69
C ASN A 463 16.05 -25.91 -7.65
N TYR A 464 16.03 -25.56 -6.36
CA TYR A 464 15.62 -26.49 -5.30
C TYR A 464 14.14 -26.86 -5.43
N LEU A 465 13.24 -25.89 -5.68
CA LEU A 465 11.81 -26.17 -5.86
C LEU A 465 11.54 -27.10 -7.06
N GLU A 466 12.33 -26.97 -8.14
CA GLU A 466 12.20 -27.82 -9.32
C GLU A 466 12.83 -29.23 -9.15
N SER A 467 14.00 -29.33 -8.51
CA SER A 467 14.78 -30.53 -8.46
C SER A 467 14.60 -31.35 -7.17
N GLY A 468 14.27 -30.70 -6.06
CA GLY A 468 14.21 -31.29 -4.72
C GLY A 468 15.59 -31.67 -4.14
N HIS A 469 16.73 -31.25 -4.76
CA HIS A 469 18.07 -31.56 -4.31
C HIS A 469 18.44 -30.85 -3.01
N GLN A 470 18.66 -31.64 -1.95
CA GLN A 470 18.90 -31.14 -0.60
C GLN A 470 20.20 -30.32 -0.47
N ASP A 471 21.24 -30.69 -1.22
CA ASP A 471 22.52 -29.98 -1.28
C ASP A 471 22.39 -28.51 -1.65
N ILE A 472 21.48 -28.19 -2.58
CA ILE A 472 21.18 -26.78 -2.95
C ILE A 472 20.58 -26.01 -1.75
N LEU A 473 19.67 -26.65 -1.02
CA LEU A 473 19.06 -26.03 0.17
C LEU A 473 20.09 -25.86 1.29
N ASP A 474 21.00 -26.81 1.45
CA ASP A 474 22.06 -26.75 2.46
C ASP A 474 23.04 -25.61 2.18
N GLU A 475 23.37 -25.33 0.92
CA GLU A 475 24.13 -24.15 0.49
C GLU A 475 23.42 -22.82 0.84
N ILE A 476 22.12 -22.75 0.59
CA ILE A 476 21.32 -21.55 0.96
C ILE A 476 21.31 -21.36 2.48
N ILE A 477 21.19 -22.45 3.24
CA ILE A 477 21.23 -22.42 4.71
C ILE A 477 22.60 -21.95 5.20
N LEU A 478 23.70 -22.42 4.57
CA LEU A 478 25.06 -21.98 4.89
C LEU A 478 25.23 -20.48 4.60
N TYR A 479 24.71 -20.01 3.46
CA TYR A 479 24.71 -18.60 3.08
C TYR A 479 24.04 -17.74 4.15
N ASN A 480 22.79 -18.04 4.53
CA ASN A 480 22.05 -17.31 5.56
C ASN A 480 22.74 -17.37 6.94
N LYS A 481 23.34 -18.52 7.29
CA LYS A 481 24.14 -18.68 8.52
C LYS A 481 25.34 -17.73 8.53
N GLN A 482 26.01 -17.58 7.39
CA GLN A 482 27.17 -16.67 7.27
C GLN A 482 26.74 -15.19 7.34
N ASP A 483 25.59 -14.84 6.75
CA ASP A 483 25.05 -13.47 6.88
C ASP A 483 24.71 -13.17 8.34
N CYS A 484 24.05 -14.06 9.06
CA CYS A 484 23.83 -13.93 10.51
C CYS A 484 25.14 -13.81 11.30
N LYS A 485 26.15 -14.62 10.96
CA LYS A 485 27.48 -14.60 11.63
C LYS A 485 28.20 -13.27 11.37
N SER A 486 28.11 -12.75 10.17
CA SER A 486 28.68 -11.46 9.78
C SER A 486 28.21 -10.31 10.68
N LEU A 487 26.95 -10.34 11.14
CA LEU A 487 26.39 -9.32 12.03
C LEU A 487 27.08 -9.28 13.40
N ILE A 488 27.56 -10.43 13.90
CA ILE A 488 28.35 -10.47 15.15
C ILE A 488 29.65 -9.69 15.01
N TYR A 489 30.38 -9.99 13.92
CA TYR A 489 31.64 -9.31 13.65
C TYR A 489 31.44 -7.81 13.40
N LEU A 490 30.38 -7.45 12.67
CA LEU A 490 30.02 -6.07 12.43
C LEU A 490 29.69 -5.33 13.75
N GLN A 491 28.87 -5.93 14.62
CA GLN A 491 28.54 -5.36 15.92
C GLN A 491 29.81 -5.13 16.76
N SER A 492 30.71 -6.14 16.81
CA SER A 492 31.98 -6.04 17.54
C SER A 492 32.83 -4.90 16.98
N TRP A 493 33.03 -4.88 15.66
CA TRP A 493 33.80 -3.82 14.99
C TRP A 493 33.21 -2.42 15.24
N LEU A 494 31.90 -2.25 15.16
CA LEU A 494 31.25 -0.97 15.45
C LEU A 494 31.45 -0.54 16.91
N ASN A 495 31.44 -1.46 17.85
CA ASN A 495 31.73 -1.16 19.26
C ASN A 495 33.20 -0.77 19.47
N ASP A 496 34.14 -1.39 18.75
CA ASP A 496 35.57 -1.07 18.85
C ASP A 496 35.90 0.33 18.34
N ILE A 497 35.25 0.75 17.25
CA ILE A 497 35.47 2.09 16.66
C ILE A 497 34.59 3.19 17.25
N LYS A 498 33.60 2.85 18.05
CA LYS A 498 32.66 3.80 18.67
C LYS A 498 33.41 4.76 19.62
N PRO A 499 33.26 6.09 19.46
CA PRO A 499 33.84 7.06 20.41
C PRO A 499 33.32 6.84 21.84
N LYS A 500 34.23 6.91 22.83
CA LYS A 500 33.90 6.65 24.24
C LYS A 500 32.89 7.64 24.81
N GLU A 501 32.85 8.84 24.27
CA GLU A 501 31.93 9.91 24.67
C GLU A 501 30.48 9.62 24.33
N ILE A 502 30.23 8.80 23.29
CA ILE A 502 28.89 8.42 22.89
C ILE A 502 28.41 7.28 23.80
N LYS A 503 27.40 7.58 24.61
CA LYS A 503 26.77 6.59 25.49
C LYS A 503 26.03 5.54 24.68
N TYR A 504 25.99 4.32 25.22
CA TYR A 504 25.06 3.31 24.70
C TYR A 504 23.62 3.73 24.97
N LYS A 505 22.73 3.30 24.09
CA LYS A 505 21.30 3.50 24.27
C LYS A 505 20.85 2.90 25.61
N GLU A 506 20.44 3.74 26.54
CA GLU A 506 19.75 3.28 27.73
C GLU A 506 18.38 2.74 27.30
N LEU A 507 18.05 1.55 27.79
CA LEU A 507 16.71 1.03 27.69
C LEU A 507 15.84 1.88 28.63
N ASP A 508 15.22 2.92 28.09
CA ASP A 508 14.06 3.48 28.79
C ASP A 508 13.09 2.32 29.02
N GLU A 509 12.78 2.02 30.29
CA GLU A 509 11.64 1.15 30.59
C GLU A 509 10.48 1.75 29.79
N VAL A 510 9.95 0.97 28.81
CA VAL A 510 8.77 1.40 28.08
C VAL A 510 7.68 1.50 29.13
N VAL A 511 7.50 2.70 29.65
CA VAL A 511 6.33 3.04 30.44
C VAL A 511 5.15 2.85 29.48
N VAL A 512 4.56 1.64 29.54
CA VAL A 512 3.30 1.37 28.82
C VAL A 512 2.37 2.46 29.31
N SER A 513 2.05 3.41 28.43
CA SER A 513 1.27 4.57 28.85
C SER A 513 0.01 4.07 29.54
N GLU A 514 -0.41 4.72 30.61
CA GLU A 514 -1.66 4.38 31.34
C GLU A 514 -2.81 4.16 30.35
N ARG A 515 -2.84 4.95 29.28
CA ARG A 515 -3.78 4.84 28.16
C ARG A 515 -3.70 3.50 27.40
N SER A 516 -2.49 2.97 27.21
CA SER A 516 -2.31 1.66 26.56
C SER A 516 -2.73 0.52 27.48
N LEU A 517 -2.43 0.63 28.79
CA LEU A 517 -2.89 -0.34 29.80
C LEU A 517 -4.41 -0.36 29.92
N GLU A 518 -5.06 0.82 29.92
CA GLU A 518 -6.53 0.91 29.92
C GLU A 518 -7.17 0.18 28.72
N ILE A 519 -6.58 0.33 27.52
CA ILE A 519 -7.12 -0.32 26.32
C ILE A 519 -6.94 -1.83 26.40
N ILE A 520 -5.75 -2.31 26.81
CA ILE A 520 -5.47 -3.74 26.98
C ILE A 520 -6.41 -4.36 28.03
N ASN A 521 -6.65 -3.65 29.13
CA ASN A 521 -7.56 -4.12 30.18
C ASN A 521 -9.01 -4.19 29.69
N LYS A 522 -9.46 -3.19 28.90
CA LYS A 522 -10.79 -3.21 28.28
C LYS A 522 -10.93 -4.36 27.29
N GLU A 523 -9.93 -4.61 26.46
CA GLU A 523 -9.91 -5.72 25.51
C GLU A 523 -10.06 -7.06 26.22
N LYS A 524 -9.28 -7.29 27.29
CA LYS A 524 -9.36 -8.50 28.11
C LYS A 524 -10.71 -8.64 28.86
N GLU A 525 -11.29 -7.53 29.30
CA GLU A 525 -12.61 -7.54 29.95
C GLU A 525 -13.70 -8.02 28.98
N VAL A 526 -13.65 -7.51 27.73
CA VAL A 526 -14.59 -7.90 26.68
C VAL A 526 -14.36 -9.36 26.26
N GLU A 527 -13.11 -9.81 26.12
CA GLU A 527 -12.78 -11.22 25.86
C GLU A 527 -13.37 -12.16 26.90
N LYS A 528 -13.27 -11.83 28.20
CA LYS A 528 -13.89 -12.63 29.27
C LYS A 528 -15.41 -12.73 29.16
N ILE A 529 -16.08 -11.67 28.70
CA ILE A 529 -17.52 -11.69 28.45
C ILE A 529 -17.87 -12.61 27.29
N ILE A 530 -17.08 -12.54 26.21
CA ILE A 530 -17.28 -13.43 25.04
C ILE A 530 -17.05 -14.89 25.43
N ASP A 531 -16.06 -15.17 26.28
CA ASP A 531 -15.80 -16.53 26.77
C ASP A 531 -16.94 -17.10 27.63
N ASN A 532 -17.67 -16.24 28.32
CA ASN A 532 -18.81 -16.60 29.16
C ASN A 532 -20.19 -16.41 28.48
N LEU A 533 -20.26 -16.48 27.13
CA LEU A 533 -21.50 -16.44 26.39
C LEU A 533 -22.38 -17.67 26.75
N LYS A 534 -23.71 -17.47 26.75
CA LYS A 534 -24.67 -18.54 26.98
C LYS A 534 -24.66 -19.54 25.82
N ASP A 535 -24.99 -20.80 26.10
CA ASP A 535 -24.98 -21.89 25.10
C ASP A 535 -25.71 -21.57 23.79
N LYS A 536 -26.84 -20.89 23.88
CA LYS A 536 -27.62 -20.46 22.71
C LYS A 536 -26.94 -19.42 21.80
N ASP A 537 -25.95 -18.71 22.32
CA ASP A 537 -25.24 -17.64 21.63
C ASP A 537 -23.78 -18.05 21.32
N ILE A 538 -23.41 -19.30 21.55
CA ILE A 538 -22.04 -19.80 21.43
C ILE A 538 -21.52 -19.71 19.98
N GLU A 539 -22.40 -19.86 18.99
CA GLU A 539 -22.07 -19.73 17.57
C GLU A 539 -21.61 -18.32 17.16
N LEU A 540 -21.97 -17.30 17.95
CA LEU A 540 -21.54 -15.93 17.74
C LEU A 540 -20.16 -15.63 18.34
N LYS A 541 -19.57 -16.54 19.13
CA LYS A 541 -18.27 -16.32 19.77
C LYS A 541 -17.18 -15.92 18.76
N PRO A 542 -17.03 -16.59 17.61
CA PRO A 542 -15.99 -16.22 16.62
C PRO A 542 -16.18 -14.79 16.10
N ILE A 543 -17.38 -14.43 15.65
CA ILE A 543 -17.62 -13.10 15.09
C ILE A 543 -17.48 -11.99 16.15
N LEU A 544 -17.93 -12.21 17.38
CA LEU A 544 -17.79 -11.23 18.46
C LEU A 544 -16.32 -11.02 18.86
N SER A 545 -15.51 -12.08 18.87
CA SER A 545 -14.07 -11.98 19.10
C SER A 545 -13.36 -11.23 17.98
N GLN A 546 -13.77 -11.43 16.73
CA GLN A 546 -13.22 -10.69 15.59
C GLN A 546 -13.61 -9.20 15.64
N LEU A 547 -14.85 -8.89 16.03
CA LEU A 547 -15.37 -7.52 16.16
C LEU A 547 -14.76 -6.76 17.35
N ASN A 548 -14.25 -7.47 18.37
CA ASN A 548 -13.59 -6.84 19.49
C ASN A 548 -12.36 -6.04 19.03
N PHE A 549 -12.44 -4.71 19.14
CA PHE A 549 -11.44 -3.77 18.62
C PHE A 549 -11.08 -3.96 17.13
N TYR A 550 -12.05 -4.34 16.30
CA TYR A 550 -11.90 -4.54 14.86
C TYR A 550 -11.20 -3.38 14.15
N ASN A 551 -11.69 -2.15 14.33
CA ASN A 551 -11.15 -1.00 13.61
C ASN A 551 -9.71 -0.67 14.02
N ARG A 552 -9.34 -0.93 15.26
CA ARG A 552 -7.95 -0.80 15.73
C ARG A 552 -7.03 -1.82 15.05
N LYS A 553 -7.51 -3.04 14.87
CA LYS A 553 -6.77 -4.09 14.16
C LYS A 553 -6.59 -3.70 12.69
N GLU A 554 -7.64 -3.17 12.05
CA GLU A 554 -7.62 -2.70 10.67
C GLU A 554 -6.61 -1.54 10.47
N GLN A 555 -6.56 -0.56 11.37
CA GLN A 555 -5.66 0.59 11.26
C GLN A 555 -4.20 0.31 11.64
N ARG A 556 -3.85 -0.88 12.02
CA ARG A 556 -2.48 -1.19 12.51
C ARG A 556 -1.40 -0.85 11.48
N ALA A 557 -1.64 -1.15 10.21
CA ALA A 557 -0.70 -0.84 9.13
C ALA A 557 -0.46 0.67 8.99
N GLU A 558 -1.49 1.49 9.12
CA GLU A 558 -1.38 2.96 9.11
C GLU A 558 -0.58 3.46 10.31
N TRP A 559 -0.81 2.91 11.50
CA TRP A 559 -0.05 3.26 12.70
C TRP A 559 1.43 2.89 12.57
N TRP A 560 1.75 1.73 12.02
CA TRP A 560 3.14 1.36 11.76
C TRP A 560 3.80 2.28 10.73
N SER A 561 3.09 2.65 9.67
CA SER A 561 3.58 3.63 8.70
C SER A 561 3.81 4.99 9.35
N TYR A 562 2.87 5.46 10.17
CA TYR A 562 2.99 6.70 10.92
C TYR A 562 4.23 6.71 11.83
N PHE A 563 4.40 5.67 12.67
CA PHE A 563 5.56 5.57 13.55
C PHE A 563 6.88 5.43 12.80
N SER A 564 6.87 4.73 11.68
CA SER A 564 8.04 4.65 10.79
C SER A 564 8.42 6.03 10.25
N ASN A 565 7.45 6.82 9.79
CA ASN A 565 7.70 8.13 9.19
C ASN A 565 8.29 9.13 10.19
N ILE A 566 7.80 9.17 11.42
CA ILE A 566 8.34 10.07 12.46
C ILE A 566 9.75 9.67 12.94
N GLN A 567 10.17 8.42 12.67
CA GLN A 567 11.53 7.95 12.99
C GLN A 567 12.54 8.23 11.88
N LYS A 568 12.07 8.50 10.64
CA LYS A 568 12.94 8.78 9.50
C LYS A 568 13.71 10.08 9.68
N ASN A 569 14.94 10.11 9.20
CA ASN A 569 15.72 11.32 9.06
C ASN A 569 15.24 12.15 7.85
N THR A 570 15.74 13.37 7.72
CA THR A 570 15.32 14.28 6.64
C THR A 570 15.63 13.73 5.24
N GLU A 571 16.74 13.01 5.07
CA GLU A 571 17.12 12.40 3.78
C GLU A 571 16.15 11.28 3.39
N ASP A 572 15.78 10.43 4.35
CA ASP A 572 14.82 9.34 4.11
C ASP A 572 13.39 9.88 3.86
N LEU A 573 13.03 11.04 4.47
CA LEU A 573 11.76 11.71 4.19
C LEU A 573 11.70 12.32 2.78
N ILE A 574 12.84 12.75 2.20
CA ILE A 574 12.91 13.18 0.80
C ILE A 574 12.62 12.01 -0.15
N GLU A 575 13.08 10.82 0.18
CA GLU A 575 12.92 9.62 -0.66
C GLU A 575 11.53 8.97 -0.51
N ASP A 576 10.85 9.23 0.59
CA ASP A 576 9.50 8.71 0.82
C ASP A 576 8.45 9.56 0.12
N ASN A 577 7.80 8.99 -0.89
CA ASN A 577 6.77 9.67 -1.65
C ASN A 577 5.47 9.97 -0.85
N SER A 578 5.33 9.49 0.37
CA SER A 578 4.25 9.89 1.28
C SER A 578 4.57 11.18 2.05
N CYS A 579 5.82 11.65 2.00
CA CYS A 579 6.34 12.76 2.78
C CYS A 579 6.82 13.93 1.90
N ILE A 580 7.19 15.06 2.54
CA ILE A 580 7.97 16.14 1.92
C ILE A 580 9.11 16.47 2.88
N GLY A 581 10.35 16.13 2.50
CA GLY A 581 11.55 16.36 3.30
C GLY A 581 12.25 17.68 2.97
N ALA A 582 13.07 18.18 3.91
CA ALA A 582 13.98 19.31 3.76
C ALA A 582 13.32 20.62 3.30
N LEU A 583 12.34 21.07 4.03
CA LEU A 583 11.69 22.37 3.81
C LEU A 583 12.60 23.53 4.22
N SER A 584 12.68 24.55 3.36
CA SER A 584 13.35 25.83 3.63
C SER A 584 12.33 26.95 3.59
N LEU A 585 12.12 27.64 4.69
CA LEU A 585 11.14 28.72 4.78
C LEU A 585 11.52 29.89 3.86
N LEU A 586 10.60 30.28 2.98
CA LEU A 586 10.73 31.43 2.06
C LEU A 586 10.01 32.64 2.63
N SER A 587 8.77 32.45 3.08
CA SER A 587 7.95 33.55 3.59
C SER A 587 7.00 33.07 4.68
N LYS A 588 6.62 34.00 5.58
CA LYS A 588 5.61 33.82 6.63
C LYS A 588 4.67 35.00 6.61
N VAL A 589 3.38 34.76 6.41
CA VAL A 589 2.33 35.80 6.44
C VAL A 589 1.34 35.43 7.53
N GLU A 590 1.02 36.38 8.38
CA GLU A 590 0.04 36.21 9.45
C GLU A 590 -1.39 36.41 8.96
N GLU A 591 -2.26 35.44 9.21
CA GLU A 591 -3.68 35.47 8.88
C GLU A 591 -4.53 35.10 10.12
N GLY A 592 -4.97 36.09 10.86
CA GLY A 592 -5.75 35.90 12.09
C GLY A 592 -4.99 35.08 13.13
N ILE A 593 -5.50 33.90 13.51
CA ILE A 593 -4.86 32.98 14.47
C ILE A 593 -3.87 32.02 13.80
N ASN A 594 -3.73 32.07 12.48
CA ASN A 594 -2.88 31.20 11.69
C ASN A 594 -1.77 31.98 11.00
N ASN A 595 -0.74 31.26 10.59
CA ASN A 595 0.27 31.71 9.64
C ASN A 595 0.06 30.97 8.31
N ILE A 596 0.28 31.67 7.21
CA ILE A 596 0.54 31.05 5.90
C ILE A 596 2.05 31.02 5.75
N LEU A 597 2.59 29.82 5.67
CA LEU A 597 4.02 29.57 5.54
C LEU A 597 4.30 29.08 4.12
N GLU A 598 5.27 29.68 3.45
CA GLU A 598 5.71 29.28 2.14
C GLU A 598 7.13 28.70 2.24
N PHE A 599 7.29 27.49 1.72
CA PHE A 599 8.57 26.77 1.78
C PHE A 599 9.03 26.35 0.39
N LYS A 600 10.33 26.33 0.22
CA LYS A 600 10.99 25.61 -0.86
C LYS A 600 11.39 24.22 -0.40
N PHE A 601 11.26 23.23 -1.27
CA PHE A 601 11.68 21.85 -1.02
C PHE A 601 12.59 21.34 -2.17
N PRO A 602 13.48 20.35 -1.93
CA PRO A 602 14.30 19.74 -2.98
C PRO A 602 13.40 18.97 -3.96
N ILE A 603 13.89 18.74 -5.18
CA ILE A 603 13.16 17.98 -6.19
C ILE A 603 12.84 16.58 -5.62
N GLN A 604 11.56 16.30 -5.44
CA GLN A 604 11.04 15.05 -4.93
C GLN A 604 9.59 14.84 -5.42
N ILE A 605 9.13 13.59 -5.38
CA ILE A 605 7.75 13.22 -5.73
C ILE A 605 6.98 12.98 -4.43
N THR A 606 5.81 13.58 -4.29
CA THR A 606 4.95 13.31 -3.14
C THR A 606 3.52 12.95 -3.56
N LYS A 607 2.87 12.11 -2.76
CA LYS A 607 1.44 11.77 -2.87
C LYS A 607 0.52 12.74 -2.13
N MET A 608 1.09 13.68 -1.36
CA MET A 608 0.32 14.68 -0.64
C MET A 608 -0.47 15.57 -1.60
N LYS A 609 -1.69 15.91 -1.21
CA LYS A 609 -2.63 16.68 -2.03
C LYS A 609 -3.02 17.98 -1.33
N ILE A 610 -3.42 18.97 -2.12
CA ILE A 610 -3.99 20.20 -1.61
C ILE A 610 -5.23 19.87 -0.76
N GLY A 611 -5.31 20.45 0.43
CA GLY A 611 -6.35 20.17 1.41
C GLY A 611 -6.02 19.09 2.43
N ASP A 612 -4.94 18.32 2.24
CA ASP A 612 -4.52 17.34 3.23
C ASP A 612 -4.08 18.03 4.53
N ASN A 613 -4.40 17.38 5.66
CA ASN A 613 -3.76 17.69 6.92
C ASN A 613 -2.46 16.91 7.00
N VAL A 614 -1.38 17.62 7.29
CA VAL A 614 -0.03 17.06 7.39
C VAL A 614 0.54 17.36 8.77
N LEU A 615 1.50 16.58 9.20
CA LEU A 615 2.21 16.78 10.47
C LEU A 615 3.66 17.19 10.18
N ASP A 616 4.30 17.76 11.19
CA ASP A 616 5.73 18.01 11.14
C ASP A 616 6.54 16.69 11.18
N GLN A 617 7.84 16.79 11.12
CA GLN A 617 8.78 15.67 11.16
C GLN A 617 8.70 14.82 12.44
N ASN A 618 8.11 15.35 13.52
CA ASN A 618 7.95 14.66 14.79
C ASN A 618 6.53 14.06 14.96
N GLY A 619 5.64 14.34 14.01
CA GLY A 619 4.26 13.88 14.06
C GLY A 619 3.40 14.64 15.07
N GLU A 620 3.82 15.85 15.52
CA GLU A 620 3.15 16.60 16.58
C GLU A 620 2.33 17.77 16.06
N ASN A 621 2.93 18.63 15.24
CA ASN A 621 2.32 19.88 14.80
C ASN A 621 1.59 19.72 13.47
N SER A 622 0.25 19.77 13.49
CA SER A 622 -0.56 19.67 12.28
C SER A 622 -0.66 21.00 11.52
N SER A 623 -0.60 20.91 10.20
CA SER A 623 -0.80 22.01 9.26
C SER A 623 -1.74 21.55 8.15
N SER A 624 -2.40 22.51 7.47
CA SER A 624 -3.19 22.19 6.27
C SER A 624 -2.41 22.61 5.03
N LEU A 625 -2.36 21.75 4.04
CA LEU A 625 -1.64 21.96 2.80
C LEU A 625 -2.51 22.82 1.86
N VAL A 626 -2.04 24.03 1.57
CA VAL A 626 -2.79 25.04 0.80
C VAL A 626 -2.49 24.95 -0.69
N SER A 627 -1.22 24.81 -1.07
CA SER A 627 -0.80 24.64 -2.46
C SER A 627 0.53 23.90 -2.58
N ILE A 628 0.72 23.21 -3.71
CA ILE A 628 2.00 22.63 -4.13
C ILE A 628 2.29 23.05 -5.55
N ASP A 629 3.47 23.62 -5.77
CA ASP A 629 4.02 23.93 -7.09
C ASP A 629 5.25 23.04 -7.33
N TYR A 630 5.09 22.00 -8.11
CA TYR A 630 6.16 21.07 -8.44
C TYR A 630 7.21 21.65 -9.38
N THR A 631 6.85 22.65 -10.19
CA THR A 631 7.77 23.28 -11.14
C THR A 631 8.81 24.11 -10.41
N ASN A 632 8.38 24.90 -9.45
CA ASN A 632 9.25 25.74 -8.63
C ASN A 632 9.67 25.07 -7.32
N CYS A 633 9.14 23.87 -7.02
CA CYS A 633 9.34 23.16 -5.76
C CYS A 633 8.94 24.00 -4.54
N ILE A 634 7.72 24.58 -4.58
CA ILE A 634 7.19 25.43 -3.52
C ILE A 634 5.94 24.79 -2.92
N VAL A 635 5.85 24.79 -1.59
CA VAL A 635 4.66 24.37 -0.85
C VAL A 635 4.20 25.46 0.09
N LYS A 636 2.87 25.66 0.19
CA LYS A 636 2.25 26.60 1.16
C LYS A 636 1.44 25.82 2.18
N LEU A 637 1.63 26.18 3.44
CA LEU A 637 0.95 25.59 4.59
C LEU A 637 0.18 26.63 5.36
N LYS A 638 -0.99 26.25 5.88
CA LYS A 638 -1.72 27.02 6.89
C LYS A 638 -1.55 26.33 8.24
N GLN A 639 -0.95 27.03 9.20
CA GLN A 639 -0.60 26.52 10.51
C GLN A 639 -0.96 27.51 11.62
N ASN A 640 -1.35 27.03 12.79
CA ASN A 640 -1.57 27.89 13.96
C ASN A 640 -0.27 28.58 14.38
N LYS A 641 -0.34 29.87 14.76
CA LYS A 641 0.82 30.69 15.11
C LYS A 641 1.69 30.16 16.26
N ASN A 642 1.08 29.41 17.17
CA ASN A 642 1.76 28.87 18.36
C ASN A 642 2.51 27.58 18.11
N LYS A 643 2.54 27.09 16.86
CA LYS A 643 3.21 25.85 16.49
C LYS A 643 4.59 26.11 15.90
N GLU A 644 5.51 25.18 16.10
CA GLU A 644 6.84 25.22 15.52
C GLU A 644 6.79 25.14 13.99
N ILE A 645 7.74 25.81 13.35
CA ILE A 645 7.86 25.80 11.89
C ILE A 645 8.44 24.45 11.45
N PRO A 646 7.74 23.66 10.61
CA PRO A 646 8.23 22.36 10.19
C PRO A 646 9.42 22.49 9.22
N TYR A 647 10.37 21.55 9.29
CA TYR A 647 11.42 21.38 8.28
C TYR A 647 11.19 20.14 7.41
N SER A 648 10.19 19.34 7.71
CA SER A 648 9.68 18.25 6.87
C SER A 648 8.20 17.98 7.20
N LEU A 649 7.48 17.36 6.26
CA LEU A 649 6.06 17.00 6.43
C LEU A 649 5.88 15.50 6.35
N THR A 650 5.07 14.98 7.25
CA THR A 650 4.62 13.60 7.28
C THR A 650 3.09 13.53 7.16
N PRO A 651 2.51 12.41 6.71
CA PRO A 651 1.06 12.23 6.69
C PRO A 651 0.43 12.40 8.06
N SER A 652 -0.84 12.80 8.11
CA SER A 652 -1.62 12.89 9.34
C SER A 652 -1.68 11.54 10.09
N GLN A 653 -1.96 11.60 11.37
CA GLN A 653 -2.26 10.41 12.16
C GLN A 653 -3.47 9.66 11.59
N PRO A 654 -3.52 8.32 11.73
CA PRO A 654 -4.69 7.55 11.42
C PRO A 654 -5.95 8.10 12.10
N MET A 655 -7.09 7.96 11.45
CA MET A 655 -8.35 8.51 11.95
C MET A 655 -8.69 7.93 13.34
N ASN A 656 -9.19 8.78 14.24
CA ASN A 656 -9.58 8.32 15.57
C ASN A 656 -10.84 7.43 15.52
N ILE A 657 -10.67 6.15 15.81
CA ILE A 657 -11.71 5.11 15.80
C ILE A 657 -12.27 4.77 17.19
N LYS A 658 -11.76 5.41 18.24
CA LYS A 658 -12.12 5.09 19.64
C LYS A 658 -13.63 5.08 19.89
N THR A 659 -14.38 5.98 19.27
CA THR A 659 -15.83 6.07 19.41
C THR A 659 -16.53 4.83 18.88
N ILE A 660 -16.11 4.31 17.72
CA ILE A 660 -16.71 3.12 17.10
C ILE A 660 -16.34 1.87 17.89
N ASP A 661 -15.05 1.67 18.20
CA ASP A 661 -14.60 0.51 18.98
C ASP A 661 -15.24 0.45 20.38
N ASN A 662 -15.34 1.58 21.07
CA ASN A 662 -16.04 1.63 22.35
C ASN A 662 -17.53 1.26 22.20
N SER A 663 -18.19 1.68 21.12
CA SER A 663 -19.59 1.31 20.87
C SER A 663 -19.77 -0.18 20.69
N VAL A 664 -18.88 -0.82 19.91
CA VAL A 664 -18.90 -2.28 19.73
C VAL A 664 -18.61 -2.98 21.06
N SER A 665 -17.64 -2.50 21.85
CA SER A 665 -17.33 -3.03 23.17
C SER A 665 -18.53 -2.93 24.12
N ASP A 666 -19.24 -1.80 24.12
CA ASP A 666 -20.47 -1.62 24.94
C ASP A 666 -21.58 -2.56 24.49
N PHE A 667 -21.76 -2.79 23.19
CA PHE A 667 -22.68 -3.79 22.67
C PHE A 667 -22.34 -5.19 23.20
N ILE A 668 -21.08 -5.59 23.16
CA ILE A 668 -20.64 -6.91 23.65
C ILE A 668 -20.83 -7.02 25.16
N LYS A 669 -20.54 -5.96 25.93
CA LYS A 669 -20.76 -5.93 27.40
C LYS A 669 -22.24 -6.12 27.76
N ASP A 670 -23.12 -5.48 27.01
CA ASP A 670 -24.57 -5.57 27.22
C ASP A 670 -25.22 -6.79 26.55
N PHE A 671 -24.43 -7.63 25.86
CA PHE A 671 -24.95 -8.73 25.04
C PHE A 671 -25.84 -9.70 25.82
N ASN A 672 -25.43 -10.06 27.02
CA ASN A 672 -26.16 -11.04 27.86
C ASN A 672 -27.41 -10.47 28.57
N TYR A 673 -27.65 -9.15 28.53
CA TYR A 673 -28.86 -8.58 29.14
C TYR A 673 -30.11 -8.93 28.29
N PRO A 674 -31.22 -9.27 28.97
CA PRO A 674 -32.45 -9.55 28.26
C PRO A 674 -32.92 -8.36 27.41
N ASN A 675 -33.36 -8.66 26.20
CA ASN A 675 -33.89 -7.68 25.23
C ASN A 675 -32.91 -6.56 24.82
N SER A 676 -31.61 -6.71 25.10
CA SER A 676 -30.58 -5.76 24.60
C SER A 676 -30.41 -5.96 23.09
N TYR A 677 -30.50 -4.87 22.33
CA TYR A 677 -30.19 -4.78 20.90
C TYR A 677 -30.75 -5.90 20.01
N PRO A 678 -32.05 -6.17 20.04
CA PRO A 678 -32.60 -7.34 19.33
C PRO A 678 -32.41 -7.31 17.81
N ALA A 679 -32.42 -6.12 17.17
CA ALA A 679 -32.17 -5.99 15.75
C ALA A 679 -30.71 -6.37 15.37
N ILE A 680 -29.74 -5.99 16.20
CA ILE A 680 -28.35 -6.35 15.97
C ILE A 680 -28.12 -7.85 16.19
N LYS A 681 -28.75 -8.42 17.21
CA LYS A 681 -28.72 -9.88 17.48
C LYS A 681 -29.35 -10.70 16.35
N ASP A 682 -30.49 -10.27 15.81
CA ASP A 682 -31.09 -10.92 14.63
C ASP A 682 -30.15 -10.86 13.43
N PHE A 683 -29.53 -9.71 13.18
CA PHE A 683 -28.52 -9.52 12.11
C PHE A 683 -27.34 -10.47 12.27
N LEU A 684 -26.71 -10.51 13.46
CA LEU A 684 -25.54 -11.35 13.70
C LEU A 684 -25.85 -12.85 13.67
N ASN A 685 -27.05 -13.27 14.16
CA ASN A 685 -27.53 -14.65 14.07
C ASN A 685 -28.06 -15.00 12.67
N ARG A 686 -28.10 -14.04 11.73
CA ARG A 686 -28.73 -14.23 10.42
C ARG A 686 -30.19 -14.73 10.51
N ASN A 687 -30.90 -14.34 11.57
CA ASN A 687 -32.30 -14.67 11.75
C ASN A 687 -33.16 -14.01 10.66
N ASN A 688 -34.32 -14.56 10.39
CA ASN A 688 -35.30 -13.90 9.55
C ASN A 688 -35.79 -12.60 10.20
N SER A 689 -36.15 -11.62 9.37
CA SER A 689 -36.63 -10.31 9.83
C SER A 689 -37.97 -10.53 10.60
N ARG A 690 -38.11 -9.86 11.75
CA ARG A 690 -39.34 -9.94 12.56
C ARG A 690 -40.28 -8.79 12.26
N TYR A 691 -41.55 -9.10 12.15
CA TYR A 691 -42.61 -8.15 11.85
C TYR A 691 -43.67 -8.13 12.95
N LYS A 692 -44.34 -6.98 13.10
CA LYS A 692 -45.47 -6.81 14.05
C LYS A 692 -46.70 -7.57 13.65
N ASN A 693 -46.92 -7.73 12.34
CA ASN A 693 -48.10 -8.38 11.76
C ASN A 693 -47.64 -9.38 10.68
N ASN A 694 -48.49 -10.33 10.31
CA ASN A 694 -48.24 -11.19 9.18
C ASN A 694 -48.22 -10.37 7.89
N ILE A 695 -47.13 -10.46 7.16
CA ILE A 695 -46.88 -9.76 5.88
C ILE A 695 -46.71 -10.80 4.80
N ASP A 696 -47.34 -10.54 3.67
CA ASP A 696 -47.10 -11.30 2.46
C ASP A 696 -45.74 -10.92 1.88
N LEU A 697 -44.73 -11.77 2.07
CA LEU A 697 -43.34 -11.54 1.63
C LEU A 697 -43.19 -11.67 0.10
N SER A 698 -44.16 -12.22 -0.60
CA SER A 698 -44.12 -12.35 -2.06
C SER A 698 -44.43 -11.04 -2.81
N LYS A 699 -44.97 -10.04 -2.13
CA LYS A 699 -45.30 -8.72 -2.67
C LYS A 699 -44.17 -7.70 -2.36
N ASN A 700 -43.17 -7.64 -3.19
CA ASN A 700 -42.01 -6.78 -2.96
C ASN A 700 -41.72 -5.77 -4.10
N THR A 701 -42.68 -5.59 -5.01
CA THR A 701 -42.39 -4.88 -6.27
C THR A 701 -42.81 -3.42 -6.28
N SER A 702 -43.69 -2.96 -5.39
CA SER A 702 -44.13 -1.56 -5.33
C SER A 702 -43.51 -0.79 -4.18
N LEU A 703 -43.38 0.52 -4.33
CA LEU A 703 -42.91 1.39 -3.27
C LEU A 703 -43.79 1.32 -2.01
N GLU A 704 -45.10 1.11 -2.19
CA GLU A 704 -46.06 0.95 -1.10
C GLU A 704 -45.81 -0.33 -0.31
N ASP A 705 -45.54 -1.44 -0.99
CA ASP A 705 -45.22 -2.72 -0.35
C ASP A 705 -43.90 -2.63 0.43
N ILE A 706 -42.85 -2.01 -0.14
CA ILE A 706 -41.58 -1.77 0.53
C ILE A 706 -41.82 -0.95 1.81
N THR A 707 -42.58 0.15 1.71
CA THR A 707 -42.86 1.05 2.82
C THR A 707 -43.65 0.34 3.92
N LYS A 708 -44.68 -0.41 3.56
CA LYS A 708 -45.51 -1.20 4.48
C LYS A 708 -44.68 -2.23 5.22
N ARG A 709 -43.77 -2.89 4.51
CA ARG A 709 -42.87 -3.90 5.06
C ARG A 709 -41.92 -3.28 6.08
N ILE A 710 -41.28 -2.17 5.76
CA ILE A 710 -40.35 -1.46 6.65
C ILE A 710 -41.11 -0.95 7.91
N LYS A 711 -42.28 -0.33 7.76
CA LYS A 711 -43.09 0.13 8.90
C LYS A 711 -43.51 -0.99 9.86
N SER A 712 -43.66 -2.20 9.36
CA SER A 712 -44.08 -3.35 10.17
C SER A 712 -42.94 -4.04 10.90
N LEU A 713 -41.67 -3.66 10.71
CA LEU A 713 -40.56 -4.25 11.44
C LEU A 713 -40.72 -4.12 12.96
N ASN A 714 -40.31 -5.16 13.66
CA ASN A 714 -40.43 -5.25 15.11
C ASN A 714 -39.05 -5.45 15.77
N ASN A 715 -38.35 -4.36 16.02
CA ASN A 715 -37.01 -4.35 16.58
C ASN A 715 -36.08 -5.35 15.86
N SER A 716 -36.07 -5.32 14.55
CA SER A 716 -35.33 -6.25 13.70
C SER A 716 -34.60 -5.50 12.57
N TYR A 717 -34.08 -6.21 11.59
CA TYR A 717 -33.37 -5.65 10.45
C TYR A 717 -34.06 -6.01 9.12
N LEU A 718 -33.71 -5.25 8.07
CA LEU A 718 -34.11 -5.56 6.69
C LEU A 718 -32.99 -5.14 5.73
N VAL A 719 -32.72 -5.96 4.71
CA VAL A 719 -31.81 -5.61 3.61
C VAL A 719 -32.62 -5.19 2.39
N MET A 720 -32.21 -4.12 1.73
CA MET A 720 -32.69 -3.75 0.41
C MET A 720 -31.52 -3.83 -0.57
N GLN A 721 -31.39 -4.98 -1.23
CA GLN A 721 -30.36 -5.25 -2.19
C GLN A 721 -30.81 -4.82 -3.58
N GLY A 722 -29.94 -4.21 -4.35
CA GLY A 722 -30.19 -3.91 -5.76
C GLY A 722 -28.94 -3.54 -6.53
N PRO A 723 -28.76 -4.05 -7.73
CA PRO A 723 -27.71 -3.66 -8.65
C PRO A 723 -27.69 -2.15 -8.96
N PRO A 724 -26.65 -1.63 -9.62
CA PRO A 724 -26.62 -0.24 -10.04
C PRO A 724 -27.83 0.14 -10.90
N GLY A 725 -28.44 1.31 -10.61
CA GLY A 725 -29.56 1.83 -11.40
C GLY A 725 -30.95 1.28 -11.04
N THR A 726 -31.07 0.43 -10.02
CA THR A 726 -32.37 -0.12 -9.58
C THR A 726 -33.22 0.85 -8.75
N GLY A 727 -32.78 2.11 -8.61
CA GLY A 727 -33.55 3.13 -7.88
C GLY A 727 -33.46 3.04 -6.37
N LYS A 728 -32.41 2.43 -5.79
CA LYS A 728 -32.16 2.37 -4.33
C LYS A 728 -32.38 3.72 -3.63
N THR A 729 -31.65 4.74 -4.04
CA THR A 729 -31.75 6.11 -3.47
C THR A 729 -33.14 6.72 -3.67
N TYR A 730 -33.76 6.46 -4.83
CA TYR A 730 -35.12 6.89 -5.12
C TYR A 730 -36.15 6.26 -4.17
N ALA A 731 -36.10 4.96 -3.98
CA ALA A 731 -36.98 4.25 -3.06
C ALA A 731 -36.74 4.67 -1.60
N SER A 732 -35.46 4.74 -1.20
CA SER A 732 -35.06 5.13 0.17
C SER A 732 -35.57 6.51 0.56
N SER A 733 -35.39 7.52 -0.31
CA SER A 733 -35.82 8.87 -0.02
C SER A 733 -37.34 8.99 0.19
N ARG A 734 -38.12 8.25 -0.58
CA ARG A 734 -39.59 8.23 -0.46
C ARG A 734 -40.06 7.47 0.78
N VAL A 735 -39.47 6.33 1.05
CA VAL A 735 -39.75 5.55 2.29
C VAL A 735 -39.39 6.37 3.52
N ILE A 736 -38.21 7.01 3.56
CA ILE A 736 -37.80 7.84 4.69
C ILE A 736 -38.77 8.99 4.91
N LEU A 737 -39.17 9.70 3.86
CA LEU A 737 -40.14 10.78 3.98
C LEU A 737 -41.50 10.31 4.47
N ASP A 738 -41.97 9.14 4.03
CA ASP A 738 -43.20 8.54 4.50
C ASP A 738 -43.15 8.07 5.97
N LEU A 739 -41.99 7.58 6.43
CA LEU A 739 -41.74 7.32 7.85
C LEU A 739 -41.78 8.62 8.67
N ILE A 740 -41.13 9.70 8.21
CA ILE A 740 -41.17 11.01 8.87
C ILE A 740 -42.61 11.55 8.95
N LYS A 741 -43.35 11.47 7.86
CA LYS A 741 -44.81 11.82 7.82
C LYS A 741 -45.64 11.02 8.84
N SER A 742 -45.23 9.81 9.11
CA SER A 742 -45.87 8.93 10.11
C SER A 742 -45.29 9.13 11.53
N ASN A 743 -44.59 10.23 11.80
CA ASN A 743 -43.96 10.63 13.06
C ASN A 743 -42.87 9.66 13.58
N TYR A 744 -42.23 8.90 12.70
CA TYR A 744 -41.05 8.13 13.07
C TYR A 744 -39.81 8.98 13.00
N ARG A 745 -38.85 8.71 13.89
CA ARG A 745 -37.49 9.33 13.87
C ARG A 745 -36.53 8.43 13.12
N VAL A 746 -35.86 9.02 12.12
CA VAL A 746 -35.00 8.28 11.20
C VAL A 746 -33.55 8.78 11.29
N ALA A 747 -32.60 7.84 11.33
CA ALA A 747 -31.19 8.13 11.17
C ALA A 747 -30.70 7.62 9.81
N ILE A 748 -29.72 8.32 9.21
CA ILE A 748 -29.05 7.94 7.95
C ILE A 748 -27.53 7.90 8.18
N VAL A 749 -26.93 6.78 7.76
CA VAL A 749 -25.50 6.55 7.78
C VAL A 749 -25.04 6.07 6.40
N CYS A 750 -23.98 6.72 5.84
CA CYS A 750 -23.33 6.24 4.63
C CYS A 750 -21.82 6.17 4.82
N HIS A 751 -21.13 5.47 3.91
CA HIS A 751 -19.69 5.39 3.89
C HIS A 751 -19.03 6.77 3.64
N SER A 752 -19.62 7.61 2.79
CA SER A 752 -19.05 8.90 2.40
C SER A 752 -20.04 10.05 2.59
N HIS A 753 -19.50 11.25 2.84
CA HIS A 753 -20.31 12.47 2.92
C HIS A 753 -21.03 12.78 1.60
N LYS A 754 -20.44 12.40 0.44
CA LYS A 754 -21.09 12.57 -0.88
C LYS A 754 -22.36 11.72 -0.99
N ALA A 755 -22.31 10.47 -0.54
CA ALA A 755 -23.48 9.59 -0.53
C ALA A 755 -24.58 10.13 0.41
N ILE A 756 -24.19 10.62 1.59
CA ILE A 756 -25.15 11.27 2.51
C ILE A 756 -25.82 12.45 1.83
N LEU A 757 -25.04 13.37 1.23
CA LEU A 757 -25.56 14.56 0.56
C LEU A 757 -26.54 14.21 -0.54
N ASN A 758 -26.21 13.24 -1.39
CA ASN A 758 -27.10 12.79 -2.47
C ASN A 758 -28.45 12.28 -1.94
N LEU A 759 -28.43 11.52 -0.83
CA LEU A 759 -29.65 10.96 -0.25
C LEU A 759 -30.49 12.04 0.44
N ILE A 760 -29.88 12.92 1.26
CA ILE A 760 -30.61 14.00 1.94
C ILE A 760 -31.15 15.03 0.95
N GLU A 761 -30.45 15.33 -0.12
CA GLU A 761 -30.91 16.19 -1.21
C GLU A 761 -32.15 15.57 -1.90
N SER A 762 -32.13 14.27 -2.17
CA SER A 762 -33.29 13.56 -2.72
C SER A 762 -34.50 13.60 -1.78
N ILE A 763 -34.27 13.50 -0.45
CA ILE A 763 -35.32 13.58 0.56
C ILE A 763 -35.90 15.01 0.64
N ASP A 764 -35.03 16.02 0.70
CA ASP A 764 -35.44 17.42 0.82
C ASP A 764 -36.20 17.89 -0.44
N ASN A 765 -35.71 17.58 -1.63
CA ASN A 765 -36.40 17.86 -2.89
C ASN A 765 -37.78 17.19 -2.95
N TYR A 766 -37.87 15.90 -2.60
CA TYR A 766 -39.15 15.22 -2.61
C TYR A 766 -40.11 15.73 -1.53
N SER A 767 -39.60 16.18 -0.38
CA SER A 767 -40.41 16.80 0.66
C SER A 767 -41.03 18.13 0.18
N ILE A 768 -40.28 18.89 -0.59
CA ILE A 768 -40.75 20.15 -1.20
C ILE A 768 -41.88 19.87 -2.23
N GLU A 769 -41.67 18.87 -3.09
CA GLU A 769 -42.68 18.42 -4.07
C GLU A 769 -43.99 17.97 -3.41
N GLN A 770 -43.90 17.33 -2.24
CA GLN A 770 -45.04 16.81 -1.49
C GLN A 770 -45.59 17.80 -0.46
N ASN A 771 -45.05 19.02 -0.35
CA ASN A 771 -45.41 20.04 0.64
C ASN A 771 -45.35 19.53 2.09
N ILE A 772 -44.33 18.65 2.40
CA ILE A 772 -44.08 18.12 3.73
C ILE A 772 -42.94 18.91 4.38
N SER A 773 -43.16 19.43 5.59
CA SER A 773 -42.12 20.06 6.40
C SER A 773 -41.70 19.17 7.55
N PHE A 774 -40.42 19.09 7.81
CA PHE A 774 -39.84 18.33 8.93
C PHE A 774 -38.59 19.02 9.45
N LYS A 775 -38.11 18.63 10.64
CA LYS A 775 -36.85 19.12 11.19
C LYS A 775 -35.77 18.04 11.06
N GLY A 776 -34.78 18.30 10.18
CA GLY A 776 -33.63 17.42 9.96
C GLY A 776 -32.32 18.08 10.35
N ILE A 777 -31.28 17.27 10.61
CA ILE A 777 -29.90 17.76 10.79
C ILE A 777 -28.92 16.82 10.10
N TYR A 778 -27.94 17.41 9.43
CA TYR A 778 -26.79 16.72 8.84
C TYR A 778 -25.48 17.14 9.51
N ASN A 779 -24.70 16.17 9.97
CA ASN A 779 -23.37 16.39 10.55
C ASN A 779 -22.27 16.21 9.50
N PRO A 780 -21.68 17.30 8.97
CA PRO A 780 -20.62 17.25 7.97
C PRO A 780 -19.23 16.95 8.55
N GLY A 781 -19.09 16.77 9.87
CA GLY A 781 -17.80 16.73 10.55
C GLY A 781 -17.08 18.08 10.46
N ASN A 782 -15.83 18.07 10.03
CA ASN A 782 -15.01 19.29 9.90
C ASN A 782 -15.11 19.97 8.52
N ARG A 783 -16.02 19.54 7.64
CA ARG A 783 -16.16 20.06 6.28
C ARG A 783 -17.00 21.34 6.27
N LYS A 784 -16.56 22.33 5.49
CA LYS A 784 -17.37 23.50 5.16
C LYS A 784 -18.20 23.19 3.92
N LEU A 785 -19.51 23.32 4.02
CA LEU A 785 -20.45 23.12 2.92
C LEU A 785 -21.12 24.44 2.63
N HIS A 786 -21.36 24.70 1.34
CA HIS A 786 -22.09 25.87 0.85
C HIS A 786 -23.50 25.51 0.35
N GLN A 787 -23.92 24.26 0.57
CA GLN A 787 -25.22 23.75 0.16
C GLN A 787 -26.26 24.06 1.24
N GLU A 788 -27.43 24.54 0.86
CA GLU A 788 -28.55 24.81 1.74
C GLU A 788 -29.71 23.87 1.45
N PHE A 789 -30.40 23.43 2.47
CA PHE A 789 -31.60 22.60 2.40
C PHE A 789 -32.75 23.30 3.09
N LYS A 790 -33.97 23.02 2.66
CA LYS A 790 -35.19 23.68 3.24
C LYS A 790 -35.53 23.10 4.63
N ASN A 791 -35.41 21.78 4.79
CA ASN A 791 -35.84 21.07 6.00
C ASN A 791 -34.69 20.47 6.80
N ILE A 792 -33.42 20.62 6.35
CA ILE A 792 -32.25 19.96 6.94
C ILE A 792 -31.18 20.99 7.30
N GLU A 793 -30.93 21.15 8.59
CA GLU A 793 -29.86 22.03 9.11
C GLU A 793 -28.50 21.33 8.94
N ILE A 794 -27.45 22.12 8.66
CA ILE A 794 -26.07 21.63 8.61
C ILE A 794 -25.36 22.03 9.89
N GLY A 795 -24.92 21.05 10.69
CA GLY A 795 -24.27 21.36 11.97
C GLY A 795 -23.77 20.14 12.73
N SER A 796 -23.05 20.42 13.83
CA SER A 796 -22.54 19.38 14.70
C SER A 796 -23.64 18.81 15.60
N THR A 797 -23.80 17.51 15.62
CA THR A 797 -24.76 16.78 16.49
C THR A 797 -24.27 16.57 17.92
N ASN A 798 -23.00 16.90 18.22
CA ASN A 798 -22.35 16.51 19.49
C ASN A 798 -22.97 17.12 20.77
N LYS A 799 -23.63 18.27 20.66
CA LYS A 799 -24.19 19.01 21.80
C LYS A 799 -25.71 19.09 21.78
N LEU A 800 -26.38 18.53 20.80
CA LEU A 800 -27.82 18.63 20.57
C LEU A 800 -28.58 17.46 21.16
N ASP A 801 -29.81 17.68 21.57
CA ASP A 801 -30.75 16.58 21.84
C ASP A 801 -31.34 16.10 20.50
N LEU A 802 -30.88 14.94 20.06
CA LEU A 802 -31.30 14.38 18.78
C LEU A 802 -32.80 13.99 18.73
N LYS A 803 -33.48 13.96 19.88
CA LYS A 803 -34.93 13.75 19.94
C LYS A 803 -35.74 14.88 19.36
N GLU A 804 -35.16 16.05 19.23
CA GLU A 804 -35.80 17.22 18.57
C GLU A 804 -35.88 17.09 17.05
N PHE A 805 -35.13 16.19 16.44
CA PHE A 805 -35.02 16.02 14.99
C PHE A 805 -35.75 14.74 14.54
N GLN A 806 -36.52 14.85 13.46
CA GLN A 806 -37.15 13.72 12.80
C GLN A 806 -36.19 12.99 11.88
N LEU A 807 -35.17 13.69 11.33
CA LEU A 807 -34.11 13.13 10.50
C LEU A 807 -32.74 13.55 11.03
N VAL A 808 -31.86 12.57 11.23
CA VAL A 808 -30.45 12.82 11.58
C VAL A 808 -29.56 12.08 10.59
N ALA A 809 -28.71 12.81 9.88
CA ALA A 809 -27.79 12.25 8.89
C ALA A 809 -26.33 12.48 9.28
N GLY A 810 -25.48 11.46 9.09
CA GLY A 810 -24.06 11.59 9.39
C GLY A 810 -23.28 10.32 9.09
N THR A 811 -21.97 10.38 9.33
CA THR A 811 -21.13 9.17 9.27
C THR A 811 -21.29 8.29 10.49
N ALA A 812 -20.76 7.07 10.46
CA ALA A 812 -20.78 6.17 11.59
C ALA A 812 -20.22 6.78 12.89
N TRP A 813 -19.22 7.65 12.80
CA TRP A 813 -18.66 8.38 13.95
C TRP A 813 -19.68 9.31 14.62
N ALA A 814 -20.48 10.02 13.85
CA ALA A 814 -21.50 10.93 14.37
C ALA A 814 -22.59 10.18 15.14
N LEU A 815 -23.05 9.04 14.60
CA LEU A 815 -24.15 8.27 15.18
C LEU A 815 -23.69 7.32 16.31
N SER A 816 -22.39 7.04 16.43
CA SER A 816 -21.80 6.22 17.49
C SER A 816 -21.41 7.01 18.74
N ASN A 817 -21.76 8.30 18.83
CA ASN A 817 -21.39 9.16 19.96
C ASN A 817 -21.94 8.59 21.29
N PRO A 818 -21.11 8.49 22.35
CA PRO A 818 -21.51 7.96 23.66
C PRO A 818 -22.76 8.63 24.25
N LYS A 819 -22.90 9.96 24.12
CA LYS A 819 -24.06 10.71 24.60
C LYS A 819 -25.39 10.23 24.00
N HIS A 820 -25.39 9.87 22.71
CA HIS A 820 -26.59 9.37 22.07
C HIS A 820 -26.93 7.96 22.55
N ARG A 821 -25.95 7.15 22.95
CA ARG A 821 -26.15 5.83 23.53
C ARG A 821 -26.70 5.85 24.93
N GLU A 822 -26.15 6.71 25.82
CA GLU A 822 -26.61 6.85 27.19
C GLU A 822 -28.07 7.26 27.25
N ASN A 823 -28.47 8.21 26.43
CA ASN A 823 -29.86 8.63 26.28
C ASN A 823 -30.76 7.54 25.69
N SER A 824 -30.20 6.53 25.03
CA SER A 824 -30.94 5.43 24.37
C SER A 824 -31.07 4.16 25.21
N LYS A 825 -30.50 4.07 26.42
CA LYS A 825 -30.54 2.85 27.25
C LYS A 825 -31.94 2.47 27.66
N LYS A 826 -32.81 3.44 27.93
CA LYS A 826 -34.22 3.21 28.33
C LYS A 826 -35.20 3.33 27.16
N ASP A 827 -34.93 4.26 26.22
CA ASP A 827 -35.79 4.52 25.07
C ASP A 827 -34.91 4.90 23.86
N LYS A 828 -35.02 4.12 22.78
CA LYS A 828 -34.23 4.33 21.57
C LYS A 828 -34.56 5.69 20.92
N ILE A 829 -33.54 6.44 20.53
CA ILE A 829 -33.69 7.76 19.89
C ILE A 829 -34.38 7.61 18.54
N PHE A 830 -33.97 6.62 17.75
CA PHE A 830 -34.48 6.41 16.41
C PHE A 830 -35.37 5.16 16.31
N ASP A 831 -36.42 5.28 15.53
CA ASP A 831 -37.24 4.14 15.18
C ASP A 831 -36.61 3.28 14.08
N PHE A 832 -35.92 3.97 13.15
CA PHE A 832 -35.20 3.36 12.02
C PHE A 832 -33.85 4.00 11.81
N ILE A 833 -32.83 3.19 11.49
CA ILE A 833 -31.55 3.64 10.97
C ILE A 833 -31.34 3.05 9.57
N PHE A 834 -31.03 3.89 8.61
CA PHE A 834 -30.77 3.52 7.22
C PHE A 834 -29.27 3.59 6.94
N PHE A 835 -28.71 2.50 6.47
CA PHE A 835 -27.35 2.41 5.97
C PHE A 835 -27.41 2.37 4.46
N ASP A 836 -27.05 3.47 3.79
CA ASP A 836 -26.92 3.50 2.34
C ASP A 836 -25.50 3.14 1.94
N GLU A 837 -25.34 2.50 0.78
CA GLU A 837 -24.10 1.87 0.33
C GLU A 837 -23.52 0.88 1.36
N ALA A 838 -24.38 0.04 1.94
CA ALA A 838 -24.01 -0.91 2.99
C ALA A 838 -22.98 -1.96 2.54
N GLY A 839 -22.85 -2.22 1.24
CA GLY A 839 -21.77 -3.02 0.68
C GLY A 839 -20.36 -2.44 0.90
N GLN A 840 -20.28 -1.14 1.21
CA GLN A 840 -19.04 -0.43 1.49
C GLN A 840 -18.82 -0.11 2.99
N LEU A 841 -19.62 -0.69 3.89
CA LEU A 841 -19.49 -0.51 5.33
C LEU A 841 -18.98 -1.80 5.98
N SER A 842 -18.24 -1.68 7.09
CA SER A 842 -17.92 -2.82 7.94
C SER A 842 -19.07 -3.15 8.89
N ILE A 843 -19.19 -4.42 9.29
CA ILE A 843 -20.14 -4.89 10.32
C ILE A 843 -19.95 -4.09 11.62
N SER A 844 -18.71 -3.80 12.01
CA SER A 844 -18.37 -2.97 13.17
C SER A 844 -19.04 -1.59 13.15
N LYS A 845 -19.03 -0.88 12.00
CA LYS A 845 -19.65 0.44 11.83
C LYS A 845 -21.19 0.36 11.92
N VAL A 846 -21.78 -0.70 11.34
CA VAL A 846 -23.24 -0.92 11.41
C VAL A 846 -23.66 -1.14 12.86
N ILE A 847 -22.98 -2.02 13.59
CA ILE A 847 -23.27 -2.28 15.01
C ILE A 847 -23.12 -0.98 15.81
N ALA A 848 -21.98 -0.30 15.69
CA ALA A 848 -21.67 0.88 16.48
C ALA A 848 -22.72 2.00 16.33
N SER A 849 -23.24 2.19 15.10
CA SER A 849 -24.24 3.23 14.79
C SER A 849 -25.64 2.81 15.15
N SER A 850 -25.96 1.50 15.22
CA SER A 850 -27.31 1.00 15.43
C SER A 850 -27.73 0.95 16.90
N LEU A 851 -26.84 1.22 17.86
CA LEU A 851 -27.13 1.11 19.29
C LEU A 851 -28.28 2.03 19.75
N SER A 852 -28.50 3.14 19.04
CA SER A 852 -29.56 4.13 19.35
C SER A 852 -30.85 3.93 18.54
N SER A 853 -30.96 2.86 17.73
CA SER A 853 -32.11 2.60 16.87
C SER A 853 -32.86 1.31 17.24
N LYS A 854 -34.19 1.27 16.95
CA LYS A 854 -35.00 0.07 17.10
C LYS A 854 -34.84 -0.89 15.92
N ASN A 855 -34.85 -0.37 14.69
CA ASN A 855 -34.83 -1.16 13.47
C ASN A 855 -33.67 -0.72 12.57
N ILE A 856 -33.11 -1.68 11.82
CA ILE A 856 -31.92 -1.49 10.96
C ILE A 856 -32.31 -1.77 9.50
N ILE A 857 -32.08 -0.81 8.62
CA ILE A 857 -32.29 -0.95 7.18
C ILE A 857 -30.92 -0.82 6.49
N MET A 858 -30.51 -1.84 5.77
CA MET A 858 -29.24 -1.88 5.05
C MET A 858 -29.53 -1.89 3.55
N ILE A 859 -28.99 -0.91 2.82
CA ILE A 859 -29.25 -0.70 1.40
C ILE A 859 -27.93 -0.76 0.66
N GLY A 860 -27.85 -1.56 -0.39
CA GLY A 860 -26.60 -1.62 -1.15
C GLY A 860 -26.59 -2.78 -2.14
N ASP A 861 -25.38 -3.05 -2.60
CA ASP A 861 -25.06 -4.10 -3.53
C ASP A 861 -23.70 -4.69 -3.14
N HIS A 862 -23.65 -6.00 -2.92
CA HIS A 862 -22.41 -6.69 -2.55
C HIS A 862 -21.48 -6.94 -3.74
N MET A 863 -22.01 -6.87 -4.97
CA MET A 863 -21.22 -7.02 -6.21
C MET A 863 -20.48 -5.72 -6.61
N GLN A 864 -20.77 -4.60 -5.92
CA GLN A 864 -19.98 -3.38 -6.09
C GLN A 864 -18.70 -3.46 -5.27
N LEU A 865 -17.74 -2.55 -5.57
CA LEU A 865 -16.44 -2.50 -4.89
C LEU A 865 -16.63 -2.50 -3.37
N PRO A 866 -16.02 -3.45 -2.64
CA PRO A 866 -16.08 -3.50 -1.19
C PRO A 866 -15.34 -2.31 -0.56
N GLN A 867 -15.50 -2.13 0.74
CA GLN A 867 -14.68 -1.17 1.48
C GLN A 867 -13.19 -1.54 1.31
N PRO A 868 -12.30 -0.57 0.93
CA PRO A 868 -10.86 -0.83 0.94
C PRO A 868 -10.44 -1.22 2.36
N SER A 869 -9.99 -2.45 2.54
CA SER A 869 -9.39 -2.90 3.79
C SER A 869 -7.90 -2.56 3.77
N LEU A 870 -7.42 -1.91 4.83
CA LEU A 870 -6.00 -1.57 5.01
C LEU A 870 -5.23 -2.70 5.69
N GLY A 871 -5.93 -3.59 6.38
CA GLY A 871 -5.41 -4.77 7.04
C GLY A 871 -6.09 -6.04 6.50
N ILE A 872 -5.36 -7.14 6.47
CA ILE A 872 -5.96 -8.46 6.26
C ILE A 872 -6.56 -8.87 7.60
N ILE A 873 -7.88 -8.95 7.66
CA ILE A 873 -8.61 -9.48 8.82
C ILE A 873 -9.28 -10.76 8.36
N GLU A 874 -8.89 -11.88 8.94
CA GLU A 874 -9.48 -13.17 8.65
C GLU A 874 -10.89 -13.28 9.27
N GLY A 875 -11.74 -14.03 8.60
CA GLY A 875 -13.07 -14.39 9.09
C GLY A 875 -14.20 -13.44 8.66
N GLU A 876 -15.37 -13.71 9.15
CA GLU A 876 -16.61 -13.09 8.67
C GLU A 876 -16.75 -11.60 9.02
N SER A 877 -15.96 -11.08 9.96
CA SER A 877 -16.00 -9.65 10.32
C SER A 877 -15.42 -8.74 9.23
N SER A 878 -14.63 -9.29 8.30
CA SER A 878 -14.08 -8.57 7.14
C SER A 878 -15.11 -8.36 6.02
N LEU A 879 -16.19 -9.15 6.02
CA LEU A 879 -17.28 -9.05 5.04
C LEU A 879 -18.09 -7.77 5.24
N SER A 880 -18.67 -7.28 4.16
CA SER A 880 -19.72 -6.27 4.28
C SER A 880 -20.97 -6.87 4.94
N PRO A 881 -21.85 -6.06 5.56
CA PRO A 881 -23.08 -6.55 6.18
C PRO A 881 -23.98 -7.34 5.22
N ILE A 882 -23.98 -7.00 3.95
CA ILE A 882 -24.78 -7.66 2.93
C ILE A 882 -24.15 -9.02 2.58
N GLU A 883 -22.83 -9.07 2.30
CA GLU A 883 -22.12 -10.34 2.08
C GLU A 883 -22.27 -11.30 3.27
N TYR A 884 -22.15 -10.77 4.49
CA TYR A 884 -22.35 -11.54 5.72
C TYR A 884 -23.69 -12.26 5.77
N LEU A 885 -24.78 -11.61 5.31
CA LEU A 885 -26.14 -12.17 5.32
C LEU A 885 -26.41 -13.10 4.14
N ILE A 886 -25.86 -12.83 2.97
CA ILE A 886 -26.11 -13.57 1.72
C ILE A 886 -25.32 -14.88 1.70
N LYS A 887 -24.10 -14.89 2.27
CA LYS A 887 -23.14 -16.01 2.19
C LYS A 887 -22.91 -16.43 0.74
N ASP A 888 -23.15 -17.70 0.41
CA ASP A 888 -22.91 -18.30 -0.91
C ASP A 888 -24.03 -18.04 -1.93
N LYS A 889 -25.01 -17.21 -1.58
CA LYS A 889 -26.10 -16.84 -2.49
C LYS A 889 -25.80 -15.54 -3.23
N ASN A 890 -26.39 -15.36 -4.40
CA ASN A 890 -26.23 -14.12 -5.17
C ASN A 890 -27.22 -13.02 -4.74
N THR A 891 -28.36 -13.40 -4.14
CA THR A 891 -29.41 -12.47 -3.73
C THR A 891 -29.88 -12.75 -2.30
N ILE A 892 -30.34 -11.69 -1.66
CA ILE A 892 -30.94 -11.81 -0.32
C ILE A 892 -32.27 -12.57 -0.39
N SER A 893 -32.55 -13.43 0.61
CA SER A 893 -33.81 -14.12 0.68
C SER A 893 -34.97 -13.20 1.12
N ASP A 894 -36.20 -13.53 0.70
CA ASP A 894 -37.38 -12.72 1.03
C ASP A 894 -37.63 -12.58 2.52
N GLU A 895 -37.21 -13.55 3.35
CA GLU A 895 -37.33 -13.47 4.80
C GLU A 895 -36.41 -12.44 5.45
N LYS A 896 -35.32 -12.10 4.79
CA LYS A 896 -34.26 -11.20 5.31
C LYS A 896 -34.20 -9.85 4.60
N GLY A 897 -34.80 -9.76 3.41
CA GLY A 897 -34.66 -8.54 2.62
C GLY A 897 -35.58 -8.44 1.43
N ILE A 898 -35.29 -7.47 0.61
CA ILE A 898 -35.96 -7.14 -0.64
C ILE A 898 -34.90 -7.07 -1.71
N PHE A 899 -35.05 -7.78 -2.81
CA PHE A 899 -34.22 -7.67 -3.98
C PHE A 899 -34.92 -6.80 -5.03
N LEU A 900 -34.26 -5.70 -5.45
CA LEU A 900 -34.75 -4.80 -6.49
C LEU A 900 -34.30 -5.30 -7.84
N GLU A 901 -35.17 -6.03 -8.54
CA GLU A 901 -34.83 -6.72 -9.79
C GLU A 901 -34.74 -5.78 -11.01
N LYS A 902 -35.50 -4.66 -10.98
CA LYS A 902 -35.67 -3.79 -12.15
C LYS A 902 -34.70 -2.61 -12.13
N THR A 903 -33.84 -2.51 -13.15
CA THR A 903 -32.99 -1.34 -13.34
C THR A 903 -33.64 -0.31 -14.27
N PHE A 904 -33.41 0.98 -13.96
CA PHE A 904 -33.92 2.15 -14.70
C PHE A 904 -32.78 2.96 -15.37
N ARG A 905 -31.54 2.56 -15.18
CA ARG A 905 -30.34 3.29 -15.66
C ARG A 905 -29.60 2.59 -16.77
N MET A 906 -29.58 1.26 -16.75
CA MET A 906 -28.73 0.48 -17.64
C MET A 906 -29.48 0.11 -18.93
N HIS A 907 -28.75 0.09 -20.06
CA HIS A 907 -29.26 -0.42 -21.32
C HIS A 907 -29.53 -1.92 -21.22
N SER A 908 -30.52 -2.43 -21.99
CA SER A 908 -30.94 -3.84 -21.95
C SER A 908 -29.78 -4.82 -22.16
N SER A 909 -28.87 -4.52 -23.11
CA SER A 909 -27.71 -5.37 -23.39
C SER A 909 -26.70 -5.44 -22.23
N ILE A 910 -26.67 -4.44 -21.34
CA ILE A 910 -25.87 -4.50 -20.10
C ILE A 910 -26.59 -5.35 -19.06
N CYS A 911 -27.92 -5.23 -18.98
CA CYS A 911 -28.74 -6.03 -18.05
C CYS A 911 -28.70 -7.51 -18.38
N GLU A 912 -28.65 -7.88 -19.66
CA GLU A 912 -28.53 -9.29 -20.11
C GLU A 912 -27.17 -9.91 -19.75
N PHE A 913 -26.13 -9.08 -19.55
CA PHE A 913 -24.79 -9.51 -19.17
C PHE A 913 -24.61 -9.66 -17.65
N ILE A 914 -25.34 -8.88 -16.86
CA ILE A 914 -25.27 -8.87 -15.40
C ILE A 914 -26.29 -9.82 -14.80
#